data_60be93d9b69e7fcf029d00dc94acfa34
#
_entry.id   60be93d9b69e7fcf029d00dc94acfa34
#
_cell.length_a   1.000
_cell.length_b   1.000
_cell.length_c   1.000
_cell.angle_alpha   90.00
_cell.angle_beta   90.00
_cell.angle_gamma   90.00
#
_symmetry.space_group_name_H-M   'P 1'
#
loop_
_entity.id
_entity.type
_entity.pdbx_description
1 polymer ?
#
loop_
_entity_poly.entity_id
_entity_poly.type
_entity_poly.pdbx_seq_one_letter_code
_entity_poly.pdbx_strand_id
1 'polypeptide(L)'
;MSMLSQHIRNGSGRALTRLAVSLAVSLLIASCGGSGDGISIGSGQDPDPVVVDFPIAFVKAPLLLDDQGMLVQSDVRELITFSIGADLYFRDRASPSAADVNITERETAGLGDVRDVEIAYDGSTLLFAMRGPADLNLDLDDENQPTWNIWEYEFATDTLRKVISSPLTAEIGHDLAPHYLPDGRIIFSSTRQTRSNGILVDEGKPQFAALDEDRNEMAFVLHVMNPDGSNIEQVSYNQSHDFDPSVLSNGQIVFSRWDNMGVNNAVNLYRMNPDGSNLELLYGQNSHATGTNGEILQFMQARELEDGHIMALVRPFTDTAGGGDIFVIDTPVYLENTQPNKDNPGMTGPAQVPATINDVSTLAGVPSRGGRYASVFPIQDGTGRLIVSWSQCRVVENLLEVPCTDERLADPLVVEAPPVYGIWIYDPRDDTQLPVVPPVAGFIFPEVVAADPRTAPPVILDGSSDFTMDPDLVIEGAGVLHIRSVYDFDGAVLPGIDIDGLADPAQTTADQRPARFLRIVKAVSIPDQDIVDFPNTAFGRSAQQGMKEILGYAPIEPDGSVMVKVPANVAFAVSVLDADGRRITPRHQNWMQLRPGQLLECNGCHRAQSGISHGRGDAFGTAWAGAQTAGSEFPNTDPAMFVDNVGDTMAETRALFSCNNDNCSSLEPSINVVFDDVWTDEAAAGRLKDPSFTYSYLDLTTAAPLSVASAFCLTQPWTSRCRIVVNYPMHIHPLWEATRQILDPATGLPILDANGLPMTNCLGCHTPLDAAGAPRVPAGQLELTGLPSPDEADHLISYRELLFPDNEQVLDIATNTIQDLQVDSGQVDANGNPILVTVTVNPTMNVAGANFSNGFFSHFDGGDSHFDGGSHDGYLSDAEKRLIAEWLDVGAQYYNNPFDVPQN
;
A
#
# COMPACT_ATOMS: atom_id res chain seq x y z
N MET A 1 -15.58 -5.84 27.49
CA MET A 1 -16.25 -7.13 27.71
C MET A 1 -17.71 -7.15 27.29
N SER A 2 -18.56 -6.17 27.64
CA SER A 2 -19.96 -6.18 27.18
C SER A 2 -20.17 -5.83 25.70
N MET A 3 -19.26 -5.09 25.09
CA MET A 3 -19.36 -4.66 23.68
C MET A 3 -18.85 -5.70 22.68
N LEU A 4 -17.80 -6.47 23.01
CA LEU A 4 -17.36 -7.56 22.15
C LEU A 4 -18.47 -8.60 21.96
N SER A 5 -19.19 -8.92 23.05
CA SER A 5 -20.33 -9.84 22.95
C SER A 5 -21.53 -9.26 22.18
N GLN A 6 -21.66 -7.90 22.11
CA GLN A 6 -22.70 -7.26 21.34
C GLN A 6 -22.36 -7.13 19.85
N HIS A 7 -21.10 -6.97 19.47
CA HIS A 7 -20.67 -6.97 18.06
C HIS A 7 -20.77 -8.37 17.43
N ILE A 8 -20.43 -9.38 18.20
CA ILE A 8 -20.64 -10.78 17.80
C ILE A 8 -22.14 -11.10 17.65
N ARG A 9 -23.02 -10.43 18.42
CA ARG A 9 -24.48 -10.61 18.33
C ARG A 9 -25.19 -9.81 17.23
N ASN A 10 -24.63 -8.72 16.73
CA ASN A 10 -25.33 -7.83 15.79
C ASN A 10 -25.07 -8.11 14.31
N GLY A 11 -24.14 -9.00 13.97
CA GLY A 11 -23.83 -9.37 12.58
C GLY A 11 -24.90 -10.20 11.87
N SER A 12 -25.83 -10.83 12.59
CA SER A 12 -26.83 -11.75 12.02
C SER A 12 -28.27 -11.24 11.94
N GLY A 13 -28.53 -9.96 12.22
CA GLY A 13 -29.86 -9.44 12.41
C GLY A 13 -30.43 -8.50 11.34
N ARG A 14 -29.87 -8.37 10.14
CA ARG A 14 -30.41 -7.43 9.13
C ARG A 14 -30.68 -8.02 7.75
N ALA A 15 -31.27 -9.17 7.69
CA ALA A 15 -31.89 -9.66 6.46
C ALA A 15 -33.31 -10.14 6.75
N LEU A 16 -34.26 -9.24 6.92
CA LEU A 16 -35.70 -9.49 6.75
C LEU A 16 -36.51 -8.27 7.22
N THR A 17 -36.64 -7.24 6.40
CA THR A 17 -37.84 -6.37 6.38
C THR A 17 -37.68 -5.25 5.35
N ARG A 18 -37.87 -5.55 4.08
CA ARG A 18 -38.33 -4.58 3.07
C ARG A 18 -38.97 -5.32 1.91
N LEU A 19 -40.19 -5.79 2.14
CA LEU A 19 -41.12 -6.07 1.07
C LEU A 19 -42.51 -5.65 1.57
N ALA A 20 -42.98 -4.54 1.09
CA ALA A 20 -44.36 -4.07 0.99
C ALA A 20 -44.41 -2.53 1.15
N VAL A 21 -44.39 -1.84 0.05
CA VAL A 21 -45.23 -0.69 -0.29
C VAL A 21 -44.73 -0.13 -1.64
N SER A 22 -45.35 -0.60 -2.69
CA SER A 22 -45.33 0.07 -4.00
C SER A 22 -46.54 -0.46 -4.77
N LEU A 23 -47.67 0.17 -4.62
CA LEU A 23 -48.74 0.23 -5.63
C LEU A 23 -49.77 1.31 -5.23
N ALA A 24 -49.91 2.23 -6.08
CA ALA A 24 -51.00 3.24 -6.17
C ALA A 24 -50.46 4.67 -6.12
N VAL A 25 -50.30 5.26 -7.27
CA VAL A 25 -51.04 6.41 -7.75
C VAL A 25 -50.58 6.73 -9.18
N SER A 26 -51.29 6.20 -10.14
CA SER A 26 -51.37 6.75 -11.51
C SER A 26 -52.81 7.04 -11.76
N LEU A 27 -53.14 8.29 -12.05
CA LEU A 27 -54.17 8.72 -13.02
C LEU A 27 -54.62 10.16 -12.77
N LEU A 28 -54.73 10.84 -13.88
CA LEU A 28 -55.47 12.11 -14.13
C LEU A 28 -54.69 13.42 -13.95
N ILE A 29 -54.29 14.02 -15.06
CA ILE A 29 -55.17 15.08 -15.65
C ILE A 29 -54.77 15.27 -17.12
N ALA A 30 -55.66 14.93 -18.01
CA ALA A 30 -55.73 15.50 -19.35
C ALA A 30 -56.90 16.49 -19.39
N SER A 31 -56.65 17.72 -19.85
CA SER A 31 -57.69 18.48 -20.50
C SER A 31 -57.24 19.84 -21.02
N CYS A 32 -57.36 20.02 -22.33
CA CYS A 32 -57.89 21.15 -23.13
C CYS A 32 -56.98 22.38 -23.28
N GLY A 33 -56.40 22.67 -24.44
CA GLY A 33 -57.08 23.04 -25.71
C GLY A 33 -57.36 24.53 -25.80
N GLY A 34 -56.61 25.25 -26.60
CA GLY A 34 -56.82 26.63 -26.92
C GLY A 34 -55.79 27.12 -27.95
N SER A 35 -56.22 27.19 -29.23
CA SER A 35 -55.49 27.77 -30.32
C SER A 35 -55.37 29.30 -30.17
N GLY A 36 -54.13 29.77 -30.26
CA GLY A 36 -53.80 31.17 -30.42
C GLY A 36 -52.42 31.29 -31.10
N ASP A 37 -52.42 31.68 -32.35
CA ASP A 37 -51.21 32.06 -33.08
C ASP A 37 -50.54 33.27 -32.42
N GLY A 38 -49.65 33.01 -31.53
CA GLY A 38 -48.65 33.95 -31.03
C GLY A 38 -47.31 33.37 -31.30
N ILE A 39 -46.37 34.12 -31.85
CA ILE A 39 -44.98 33.80 -31.96
C ILE A 39 -44.50 33.45 -30.54
N SER A 40 -44.41 32.16 -30.23
CA SER A 40 -43.73 31.66 -29.04
C SER A 40 -42.24 31.90 -29.25
N ILE A 41 -41.72 32.99 -28.69
CA ILE A 41 -40.30 33.05 -28.38
C ILE A 41 -40.10 31.89 -27.39
N GLY A 42 -39.48 30.83 -27.87
CA GLY A 42 -39.24 29.64 -27.07
C GLY A 42 -38.52 30.01 -25.77
N SER A 43 -39.17 29.75 -24.66
CA SER A 43 -38.54 29.72 -23.33
C SER A 43 -37.73 28.41 -23.15
N GLY A 44 -36.89 28.16 -24.06
CA GLY A 44 -36.09 26.93 -24.11
C GLY A 44 -34.73 27.18 -24.74
N GLN A 45 -34.17 28.35 -24.47
CA GLN A 45 -32.74 28.53 -24.67
C GLN A 45 -32.11 27.91 -23.44
N ASP A 46 -31.48 26.76 -23.65
CA ASP A 46 -30.55 26.21 -22.64
C ASP A 46 -29.56 27.33 -22.24
N PRO A 47 -29.12 27.41 -21.00
CA PRO A 47 -28.13 28.41 -20.57
C PRO A 47 -26.96 28.40 -21.52
N ASP A 48 -26.46 29.59 -21.87
CA ASP A 48 -25.25 29.71 -22.68
C ASP A 48 -24.13 28.88 -21.99
N PRO A 49 -23.56 27.86 -22.64
CA PRO A 49 -22.57 26.99 -22.02
C PRO A 49 -21.27 27.74 -21.63
N VAL A 50 -21.07 28.95 -22.14
CA VAL A 50 -19.93 29.82 -21.78
C VAL A 50 -20.20 30.66 -20.54
N VAL A 51 -21.46 30.76 -20.09
CA VAL A 51 -21.82 31.60 -18.95
C VAL A 51 -22.34 30.71 -17.82
N VAL A 52 -21.61 30.69 -16.70
CA VAL A 52 -22.04 30.13 -15.45
C VAL A 52 -22.15 31.27 -14.45
N ASP A 53 -23.33 31.43 -13.84
CA ASP A 53 -23.66 32.59 -12.99
C ASP A 53 -23.11 32.46 -11.54
N PHE A 54 -22.07 31.69 -11.34
CA PHE A 54 -21.34 31.64 -10.08
C PHE A 54 -19.85 31.83 -10.29
N PRO A 55 -19.11 32.23 -9.24
CA PRO A 55 -17.68 32.47 -9.33
C PRO A 55 -16.88 31.24 -9.69
N ILE A 56 -15.73 31.46 -10.31
CA ILE A 56 -14.69 30.45 -10.51
C ILE A 56 -13.38 30.91 -9.90
N ALA A 57 -12.60 29.96 -9.40
CA ALA A 57 -11.23 30.19 -9.00
C ALA A 57 -10.30 29.26 -9.76
N PHE A 58 -9.12 29.75 -10.12
CA PHE A 58 -8.14 29.01 -10.88
C PHE A 58 -6.71 29.44 -10.55
N VAL A 59 -5.79 28.51 -10.65
CA VAL A 59 -4.37 28.77 -10.50
C VAL A 59 -3.80 29.25 -11.82
N LYS A 60 -2.97 30.30 -11.78
CA LYS A 60 -2.15 30.74 -12.89
C LYS A 60 -0.69 30.61 -12.50
N ALA A 61 0.04 29.76 -13.20
CA ALA A 61 1.44 29.47 -12.94
C ALA A 61 2.31 29.76 -14.17
N PRO A 62 3.59 30.12 -14.01
CA PRO A 62 4.52 30.19 -15.12
C PRO A 62 4.76 28.79 -15.69
N LEU A 63 5.01 28.72 -17.00
CA LEU A 63 5.46 27.48 -17.63
C LEU A 63 6.91 27.21 -17.22
N LEU A 64 7.15 26.06 -16.58
CA LEU A 64 8.48 25.70 -16.12
C LEU A 64 9.31 25.14 -17.28
N LEU A 65 10.41 25.81 -17.57
CA LEU A 65 11.39 25.39 -18.56
C LEU A 65 12.76 25.26 -17.91
N ASP A 66 13.52 24.26 -18.30
CA ASP A 66 14.90 24.09 -17.88
C ASP A 66 15.85 25.11 -18.54
N ASP A 67 17.12 25.09 -18.18
CA ASP A 67 18.15 25.97 -18.75
C ASP A 67 18.34 25.82 -20.27
N GLN A 68 17.83 24.76 -20.87
CA GLN A 68 17.86 24.51 -22.32
C GLN A 68 16.55 24.95 -23.00
N GLY A 69 15.58 25.44 -22.23
CA GLY A 69 14.26 25.83 -22.70
C GLY A 69 13.33 24.65 -22.96
N MET A 70 13.63 23.48 -22.40
CA MET A 70 12.75 22.31 -22.46
C MET A 70 11.80 22.31 -21.29
N LEU A 71 10.61 21.75 -21.51
CA LEU A 71 9.60 21.62 -20.45
C LEU A 71 10.10 20.72 -19.32
N VAL A 72 10.06 21.23 -18.10
CA VAL A 72 10.26 20.39 -16.90
C VAL A 72 9.02 19.51 -16.74
N GLN A 73 9.23 18.19 -16.80
CA GLN A 73 8.14 17.23 -16.63
C GLN A 73 7.80 17.06 -15.14
N SER A 74 6.53 17.06 -14.81
CA SER A 74 6.07 16.73 -13.46
C SER A 74 5.93 15.23 -13.28
N ASP A 75 6.44 14.71 -12.17
CA ASP A 75 6.19 13.34 -11.72
C ASP A 75 5.06 13.34 -10.67
N VAL A 76 4.15 12.37 -10.76
CA VAL A 76 3.04 12.23 -9.81
C VAL A 76 3.53 11.87 -8.40
N ARG A 77 4.72 11.30 -8.30
CA ARG A 77 5.33 10.84 -7.04
C ARG A 77 6.13 11.92 -6.32
N GLU A 78 6.41 13.06 -6.98
CA GLU A 78 7.17 14.18 -6.44
C GLU A 78 6.21 15.32 -6.05
N LEU A 79 5.76 15.31 -4.79
CA LEU A 79 4.73 16.24 -4.31
C LEU A 79 5.28 17.54 -3.73
N ILE A 80 6.55 17.59 -3.30
CA ILE A 80 7.14 18.76 -2.60
C ILE A 80 7.59 19.87 -3.58
N THR A 81 7.47 19.69 -4.86
CA THR A 81 7.93 20.67 -5.88
C THR A 81 7.52 22.11 -5.56
N PHE A 82 8.36 23.09 -5.93
CA PHE A 82 8.12 24.52 -5.72
C PHE A 82 8.30 25.29 -7.03
N SER A 83 7.20 25.84 -7.53
CA SER A 83 7.15 26.57 -8.80
C SER A 83 6.85 28.05 -8.56
N ILE A 84 7.89 28.87 -8.44
CA ILE A 84 7.74 30.31 -8.12
C ILE A 84 6.88 31.02 -9.15
N GLY A 85 5.93 31.86 -8.66
CA GLY A 85 5.11 32.77 -9.46
C GLY A 85 3.73 32.22 -9.79
N ALA A 86 3.32 31.14 -9.15
CA ALA A 86 1.93 30.69 -9.21
C ALA A 86 1.08 31.44 -8.18
N ASP A 87 -0.08 31.93 -8.62
CA ASP A 87 -1.05 32.64 -7.80
C ASP A 87 -2.47 32.14 -8.07
N LEU A 88 -3.35 32.28 -7.07
CA LEU A 88 -4.78 32.00 -7.17
C LEU A 88 -5.52 33.23 -7.68
N TYR A 89 -6.28 33.01 -8.73
CA TYR A 89 -7.13 34.02 -9.36
C TYR A 89 -8.61 33.67 -9.20
N PHE A 90 -9.42 34.70 -9.21
CA PHE A 90 -10.88 34.60 -9.07
C PHE A 90 -11.56 35.41 -10.17
N ARG A 91 -12.70 34.92 -10.67
CA ARG A 91 -13.68 35.65 -11.49
C ARG A 91 -15.06 35.54 -10.86
N ASP A 92 -15.84 36.61 -10.94
CA ASP A 92 -17.21 36.65 -10.41
C ASP A 92 -18.17 35.68 -11.12
N ARG A 93 -17.79 35.20 -12.31
CA ARG A 93 -18.53 34.20 -13.10
C ARG A 93 -17.60 33.54 -14.14
N ALA A 94 -17.98 32.37 -14.62
CA ALA A 94 -17.27 31.67 -15.68
C ALA A 94 -17.60 32.32 -17.07
N SER A 95 -16.96 33.43 -17.39
CA SER A 95 -17.14 34.14 -18.65
C SER A 95 -15.81 34.69 -19.14
N PRO A 96 -15.52 34.67 -20.46
CA PRO A 96 -14.33 35.30 -21.03
C PRO A 96 -14.23 36.82 -20.79
N SER A 97 -15.36 37.48 -20.54
CA SER A 97 -15.43 38.92 -20.25
C SER A 97 -15.30 39.28 -18.77
N ALA A 98 -15.30 38.33 -17.86
CA ALA A 98 -15.11 38.56 -16.43
C ALA A 98 -13.66 38.97 -16.15
N ALA A 99 -13.48 39.90 -15.19
CA ALA A 99 -12.15 40.37 -14.80
C ALA A 99 -11.45 39.36 -13.88
N ASP A 100 -10.17 39.21 -14.10
CA ASP A 100 -9.31 38.43 -13.17
C ASP A 100 -8.97 39.26 -11.93
N VAL A 101 -9.12 38.67 -10.78
CA VAL A 101 -8.69 39.21 -9.48
C VAL A 101 -7.67 38.25 -8.87
N ASN A 102 -6.43 38.73 -8.69
CA ASN A 102 -5.40 37.95 -7.99
C ASN A 102 -5.67 38.00 -6.49
N ILE A 103 -5.89 36.81 -5.87
CA ILE A 103 -6.22 36.69 -4.45
C ILE A 103 -4.95 36.64 -3.59
N THR A 104 -3.90 35.94 -4.08
CA THR A 104 -2.75 35.54 -3.27
C THR A 104 -1.54 36.43 -3.40
N GLU A 105 -1.43 37.33 -4.40
CA GLU A 105 -0.26 38.22 -4.61
C GLU A 105 0.10 39.05 -3.38
N ARG A 106 -0.89 39.40 -2.54
CA ARG A 106 -0.68 40.12 -1.28
C ARG A 106 0.15 39.34 -0.25
N GLU A 107 0.24 38.03 -0.35
CA GLU A 107 1.04 37.14 0.52
C GLU A 107 2.25 36.57 -0.23
N THR A 108 2.09 36.19 -1.50
CA THR A 108 3.15 35.57 -2.32
C THR A 108 4.17 36.59 -2.83
N ALA A 109 3.77 37.83 -3.04
CA ALA A 109 4.55 38.88 -3.72
C ALA A 109 5.13 38.41 -5.07
N GLY A 110 4.46 37.49 -5.75
CA GLY A 110 4.88 36.86 -7.01
C GLY A 110 6.03 35.85 -6.87
N LEU A 111 6.40 35.48 -5.65
CA LEU A 111 7.45 34.50 -5.35
C LEU A 111 6.90 33.25 -4.63
N GLY A 112 5.59 33.06 -4.57
CA GLY A 112 4.94 31.90 -3.98
C GLY A 112 4.56 30.87 -5.02
N ASP A 113 3.95 29.81 -4.52
CA ASP A 113 3.32 28.74 -5.32
C ASP A 113 1.96 28.40 -4.72
N VAL A 114 0.97 28.08 -5.56
CA VAL A 114 -0.41 27.76 -5.16
C VAL A 114 -0.92 26.59 -5.96
N ARG A 115 -1.60 25.62 -5.27
CA ARG A 115 -2.24 24.47 -5.89
C ARG A 115 -3.33 23.85 -5.00
N ASP A 116 -3.97 22.80 -5.48
CA ASP A 116 -4.96 21.98 -4.75
C ASP A 116 -6.16 22.82 -4.29
N VAL A 117 -6.75 23.55 -5.24
CA VAL A 117 -7.87 24.46 -4.95
C VAL A 117 -9.16 23.67 -4.77
N GLU A 118 -9.87 23.93 -3.68
CA GLU A 118 -11.17 23.32 -3.34
C GLU A 118 -12.17 24.39 -2.93
N ILE A 119 -13.45 24.10 -3.02
CA ILE A 119 -14.55 25.01 -2.69
C ILE A 119 -15.46 24.41 -1.59
N ALA A 120 -15.87 25.24 -0.64
CA ALA A 120 -16.82 24.84 0.40
C ALA A 120 -18.17 24.42 -0.21
N TYR A 121 -18.92 23.57 0.51
CA TYR A 121 -20.20 23.04 0.03
C TYR A 121 -21.24 24.13 -0.28
N ASP A 122 -21.18 25.25 0.42
CA ASP A 122 -22.07 26.40 0.17
C ASP A 122 -21.56 27.38 -0.88
N GLY A 123 -20.40 27.12 -1.48
CA GLY A 123 -19.77 27.97 -2.51
C GLY A 123 -19.18 29.29 -1.97
N SER A 124 -19.08 29.48 -0.65
CA SER A 124 -18.70 30.76 -0.04
C SER A 124 -17.20 30.96 0.18
N THR A 125 -16.44 29.87 0.27
CA THR A 125 -15.07 29.88 0.73
C THR A 125 -14.18 28.95 -0.09
N LEU A 126 -13.00 29.41 -0.49
CA LEU A 126 -11.95 28.61 -1.12
C LEU A 126 -10.99 28.05 -0.06
N LEU A 127 -10.53 26.82 -0.28
CA LEU A 127 -9.50 26.16 0.48
C LEU A 127 -8.40 25.73 -0.51
N PHE A 128 -7.13 25.95 -0.21
CA PHE A 128 -6.04 25.62 -1.12
C PHE A 128 -4.71 25.47 -0.37
N ALA A 129 -3.75 24.83 -1.01
CA ALA A 129 -2.37 24.79 -0.55
C ALA A 129 -1.60 25.97 -1.15
N MET A 130 -0.82 26.68 -0.30
CA MET A 130 0.06 27.75 -0.73
C MET A 130 1.40 27.66 0.00
N ARG A 131 2.46 27.75 -0.77
CA ARG A 131 3.83 27.91 -0.27
C ARG A 131 4.17 29.39 -0.31
N GLY A 132 4.71 29.92 0.77
CA GLY A 132 5.00 31.35 0.96
C GLY A 132 6.08 31.85 0.00
N PRO A 133 6.40 33.16 0.02
CA PRO A 133 7.40 33.68 -0.89
C PRO A 133 8.74 33.00 -0.66
N ALA A 134 9.39 32.53 -1.76
CA ALA A 134 10.68 31.88 -1.72
C ALA A 134 11.77 32.82 -1.18
N ASP A 135 12.67 32.27 -0.37
CA ASP A 135 13.94 32.95 -0.06
C ASP A 135 14.92 32.74 -1.22
N LEU A 136 15.12 33.80 -2.00
CA LEU A 136 16.00 33.79 -3.18
C LEU A 136 17.48 33.66 -2.84
N ASN A 137 17.88 33.59 -1.56
CA ASN A 137 19.25 33.31 -1.15
C ASN A 137 19.52 31.80 -1.01
N LEU A 138 18.48 30.97 -1.05
CA LEU A 138 18.51 29.53 -0.98
C LEU A 138 18.15 28.93 -2.35
N ASP A 139 18.56 27.71 -2.59
CA ASP A 139 18.07 26.92 -3.73
C ASP A 139 16.57 26.56 -3.48
N LEU A 140 15.79 26.34 -4.55
CA LEU A 140 14.34 26.10 -4.39
C LEU A 140 13.99 24.76 -3.71
N ASP A 141 14.89 23.82 -3.72
CA ASP A 141 14.85 22.52 -3.05
C ASP A 141 15.50 22.52 -1.67
N ASP A 142 16.00 23.68 -1.20
CA ASP A 142 16.57 23.78 0.14
C ASP A 142 15.49 23.56 1.22
N GLU A 143 15.81 22.74 2.23
CA GLU A 143 14.90 22.37 3.32
C GLU A 143 14.43 23.57 4.17
N ASN A 144 15.18 24.70 4.13
CA ASN A 144 14.84 25.94 4.81
C ASN A 144 13.93 26.87 3.98
N GLN A 145 13.50 26.47 2.78
CA GLN A 145 12.45 27.15 2.07
C GLN A 145 11.11 27.02 2.84
N PRO A 146 10.17 27.98 2.72
CA PRO A 146 8.85 27.88 3.34
C PRO A 146 8.15 26.57 3.00
N THR A 147 7.45 25.96 3.94
CA THR A 147 6.65 24.75 3.71
C THR A 147 5.33 25.06 3.00
N TRP A 148 4.75 24.07 2.37
CA TRP A 148 3.36 24.12 1.90
C TRP A 148 2.43 24.18 3.11
N ASN A 149 1.44 25.10 3.06
CA ASN A 149 0.45 25.29 4.12
C ASN A 149 -0.94 25.47 3.55
N ILE A 150 -1.96 25.12 4.32
CA ILE A 150 -3.36 25.30 3.92
C ILE A 150 -3.83 26.70 4.23
N TRP A 151 -4.44 27.32 3.23
CA TRP A 151 -5.01 28.65 3.30
C TRP A 151 -6.48 28.62 2.92
N GLU A 152 -7.22 29.60 3.45
CA GLU A 152 -8.64 29.79 3.22
C GLU A 152 -8.91 31.22 2.76
N TYR A 153 -9.80 31.37 1.77
CA TYR A 153 -10.25 32.67 1.29
C TYR A 153 -11.76 32.75 1.29
N GLU A 154 -12.34 33.70 2.00
CA GLU A 154 -13.78 33.99 2.07
C GLU A 154 -14.17 35.10 1.09
N PHE A 155 -15.04 34.82 0.13
CA PHE A 155 -15.45 35.77 -0.91
C PHE A 155 -16.18 36.98 -0.33
N ALA A 156 -17.05 36.81 0.65
CA ALA A 156 -17.93 37.88 1.17
C ALA A 156 -17.15 38.98 1.92
N THR A 157 -16.06 38.62 2.55
CA THR A 157 -15.27 39.51 3.40
C THR A 157 -13.92 39.89 2.80
N ASP A 158 -13.54 39.31 1.65
CA ASP A 158 -12.19 39.40 1.06
C ASP A 158 -11.09 39.05 2.09
N THR A 159 -11.34 38.02 2.90
CA THR A 159 -10.42 37.60 3.95
C THR A 159 -9.61 36.39 3.48
N LEU A 160 -8.29 36.56 3.45
CA LEU A 160 -7.30 35.51 3.20
C LEU A 160 -6.62 35.17 4.52
N ARG A 161 -6.61 33.90 4.92
CA ARG A 161 -5.95 33.46 6.16
C ARG A 161 -5.24 32.13 6.01
N LYS A 162 -4.11 31.97 6.69
CA LYS A 162 -3.50 30.65 6.92
C LYS A 162 -4.36 29.89 7.93
N VAL A 163 -4.75 28.65 7.63
CA VAL A 163 -5.63 27.84 8.52
C VAL A 163 -4.90 27.52 9.81
N ILE A 164 -3.68 27.00 9.73
CA ILE A 164 -2.83 26.79 10.91
C ILE A 164 -2.11 28.11 11.22
N SER A 165 -2.69 28.87 12.14
CA SER A 165 -2.22 30.24 12.45
C SER A 165 -0.89 30.34 13.18
N SER A 166 -0.47 29.26 13.88
CA SER A 166 0.81 29.20 14.60
C SER A 166 1.95 28.87 13.63
N PRO A 167 2.93 29.77 13.40
CA PRO A 167 4.05 29.46 12.53
C PRO A 167 4.83 28.21 12.96
N LEU A 168 5.03 28.03 14.28
CA LEU A 168 5.72 26.85 14.82
C LEU A 168 5.01 25.54 14.51
N THR A 169 3.68 25.58 14.39
CA THR A 169 2.88 24.40 14.02
C THR A 169 2.78 24.25 12.50
N ALA A 170 2.66 25.36 11.78
CA ALA A 170 2.52 25.36 10.33
C ALA A 170 3.76 24.79 9.62
N GLU A 171 4.96 25.15 10.09
CA GLU A 171 6.24 24.78 9.47
C GLU A 171 6.75 23.35 9.89
N ILE A 172 5.97 22.55 10.63
CA ILE A 172 6.38 21.18 11.00
C ILE A 172 6.46 20.25 9.78
N GLY A 173 5.64 20.49 8.76
CA GLY A 173 5.61 19.67 7.55
C GLY A 173 4.88 20.37 6.41
N HIS A 174 4.91 19.75 5.24
CA HIS A 174 4.18 20.19 4.07
C HIS A 174 2.73 19.71 4.15
N ASP A 175 1.77 20.61 3.91
CA ASP A 175 0.33 20.34 3.91
C ASP A 175 -0.25 20.63 2.52
N LEU A 176 -0.87 19.64 1.88
CA LEU A 176 -1.36 19.67 0.51
C LEU A 176 -2.78 19.10 0.39
N ALA A 177 -3.41 19.31 -0.76
CA ALA A 177 -4.67 18.71 -1.17
C ALA A 177 -5.78 18.79 -0.10
N PRO A 178 -6.11 19.99 0.43
CA PRO A 178 -7.12 20.14 1.46
C PRO A 178 -8.53 19.98 0.91
N HIS A 179 -9.43 19.38 1.69
CA HIS A 179 -10.84 19.24 1.38
C HIS A 179 -11.70 19.42 2.64
N TYR A 180 -12.86 20.09 2.51
CA TYR A 180 -13.80 20.19 3.62
C TYR A 180 -14.55 18.88 3.88
N LEU A 181 -14.61 18.45 5.13
CA LEU A 181 -15.51 17.39 5.57
C LEU A 181 -16.93 17.95 5.83
N PRO A 182 -18.00 17.11 5.76
CA PRO A 182 -19.38 17.56 5.97
C PRO A 182 -19.65 18.16 7.36
N ASP A 183 -18.82 17.86 8.36
CA ASP A 183 -18.89 18.41 9.71
C ASP A 183 -18.09 19.72 9.90
N GLY A 184 -17.46 20.21 8.82
CA GLY A 184 -16.66 21.44 8.80
C GLY A 184 -15.17 21.26 9.15
N ARG A 185 -14.74 20.05 9.54
CA ARG A 185 -13.30 19.75 9.62
C ARG A 185 -12.65 19.77 8.25
N ILE A 186 -11.32 19.77 8.21
CA ILE A 186 -10.53 19.75 6.98
C ILE A 186 -9.71 18.47 6.96
N ILE A 187 -9.81 17.70 5.88
CA ILE A 187 -8.89 16.61 5.57
C ILE A 187 -7.85 17.10 4.57
N PHE A 188 -6.62 16.63 4.71
CA PHE A 188 -5.49 17.05 3.87
C PHE A 188 -4.36 16.01 3.90
N SER A 189 -3.50 16.05 2.89
CA SER A 189 -2.29 15.25 2.79
C SER A 189 -1.13 15.97 3.47
N SER A 190 -0.33 15.28 4.28
CA SER A 190 0.76 15.94 5.00
C SER A 190 1.94 15.03 5.30
N THR A 191 3.14 15.61 5.28
CA THR A 191 4.38 14.96 5.73
C THR A 191 4.56 14.99 7.25
N ARG A 192 3.63 15.58 8.04
CA ARG A 192 3.70 15.69 9.51
C ARG A 192 3.77 14.34 10.20
N GLN A 193 3.10 13.33 9.68
CA GLN A 193 3.05 11.96 10.21
C GLN A 193 2.87 11.92 11.73
N THR A 194 1.96 12.74 12.27
CA THR A 194 1.87 13.08 13.68
C THR A 194 1.78 11.88 14.62
N ARG A 195 0.99 10.86 14.24
CA ARG A 195 0.82 9.65 15.06
C ARG A 195 1.96 8.68 14.85
N SER A 196 2.46 8.52 13.62
CA SER A 196 3.62 7.66 13.32
C SER A 196 4.85 8.09 14.11
N ASN A 197 5.09 9.40 14.26
CA ASN A 197 6.17 9.94 15.08
C ASN A 197 6.05 9.55 16.56
N GLY A 198 4.83 9.49 17.11
CA GLY A 198 4.59 9.01 18.47
C GLY A 198 4.93 7.53 18.63
N ILE A 199 4.61 6.72 17.63
CA ILE A 199 4.91 5.28 17.63
C ILE A 199 6.43 5.02 17.59
N LEU A 200 7.20 5.83 16.85
CA LEU A 200 8.67 5.72 16.84
C LEU A 200 9.28 5.87 18.25
N VAL A 201 8.73 6.78 19.07
CA VAL A 201 9.16 6.92 20.47
C VAL A 201 8.88 5.66 21.29
N ASP A 202 7.72 5.05 21.11
CA ASP A 202 7.37 3.78 21.76
C ASP A 202 8.30 2.62 21.32
N GLU A 203 8.85 2.69 20.11
CA GLU A 203 9.85 1.77 19.58
C GLU A 203 11.29 2.09 20.04
N GLY A 204 11.50 3.17 20.79
CA GLY A 204 12.82 3.63 21.24
C GLY A 204 13.65 4.32 20.14
N LYS A 205 13.01 4.78 19.08
CA LYS A 205 13.60 5.52 17.96
C LYS A 205 13.39 7.04 18.14
N PRO A 206 14.22 7.91 17.54
CA PRO A 206 13.92 9.33 17.48
C PRO A 206 12.64 9.60 16.67
N GLN A 207 12.07 10.80 16.84
CA GLN A 207 10.95 11.26 16.02
C GLN A 207 11.46 11.85 14.71
N PHE A 208 10.89 11.41 13.59
CA PHE A 208 11.16 11.94 12.26
C PHE A 208 9.98 11.66 11.32
N ALA A 209 9.83 12.46 10.27
CA ALA A 209 8.96 12.13 9.15
C ALA A 209 9.66 11.09 8.27
N ALA A 210 9.02 9.95 8.05
CA ALA A 210 9.59 8.89 7.23
C ALA A 210 9.56 9.27 5.74
N LEU A 211 10.61 8.85 5.02
CA LEU A 211 10.64 8.90 3.56
C LEU A 211 9.62 7.91 2.97
N ASP A 212 9.24 8.17 1.71
CA ASP A 212 8.49 7.23 0.91
C ASP A 212 9.31 5.94 0.63
N GLU A 213 8.70 4.94 0.00
CA GLU A 213 9.36 3.65 -0.28
C GLU A 213 10.44 3.76 -1.37
N ASP A 214 10.41 4.81 -2.23
CA ASP A 214 11.49 5.14 -3.17
C ASP A 214 12.61 5.95 -2.51
N ARG A 215 12.37 6.48 -1.31
CA ARG A 215 13.32 7.27 -0.50
C ARG A 215 13.73 8.59 -1.16
N ASN A 216 12.84 9.19 -1.90
CA ASN A 216 13.05 10.46 -2.60
C ASN A 216 12.48 11.64 -1.82
N GLU A 217 11.27 11.48 -1.26
CA GLU A 217 10.58 12.53 -0.50
C GLU A 217 10.01 11.97 0.80
N MET A 218 9.62 12.85 1.72
CA MET A 218 8.85 12.46 2.90
C MET A 218 7.46 11.97 2.48
N ALA A 219 7.03 10.82 3.00
CA ALA A 219 5.73 10.26 2.67
C ALA A 219 4.59 11.18 3.14
N PHE A 220 3.69 11.51 2.23
CA PHE A 220 2.44 12.20 2.54
C PHE A 220 1.39 11.20 3.01
N VAL A 221 0.73 11.48 4.13
CA VAL A 221 -0.39 10.70 4.64
C VAL A 221 -1.53 11.63 5.06
N LEU A 222 -2.76 11.10 5.09
CA LEU A 222 -3.93 11.92 5.36
C LEU A 222 -4.02 12.30 6.84
N HIS A 223 -4.35 13.55 7.06
CA HIS A 223 -4.63 14.15 8.37
C HIS A 223 -5.98 14.85 8.35
N VAL A 224 -6.60 14.96 9.52
CA VAL A 224 -7.82 15.74 9.74
C VAL A 224 -7.54 16.80 10.81
N MET A 225 -8.06 18.01 10.63
CA MET A 225 -7.97 19.09 11.60
C MET A 225 -9.29 19.84 11.73
N ASN A 226 -9.44 20.57 12.84
CA ASN A 226 -10.52 21.51 13.00
C ASN A 226 -10.41 22.70 12.01
N PRO A 227 -11.49 23.41 11.69
CA PRO A 227 -11.47 24.52 10.74
C PRO A 227 -10.62 25.73 11.21
N ASP A 228 -10.20 25.77 12.46
CA ASP A 228 -9.26 26.76 13.02
C ASP A 228 -7.79 26.30 13.00
N GLY A 229 -7.49 25.14 12.40
CA GLY A 229 -6.16 24.55 12.33
C GLY A 229 -5.71 23.83 13.61
N SER A 230 -6.60 23.65 14.58
CA SER A 230 -6.33 22.88 15.79
C SER A 230 -6.64 21.39 15.63
N ASN A 231 -6.19 20.58 16.59
CA ASN A 231 -6.46 19.15 16.66
C ASN A 231 -6.09 18.39 15.38
N ILE A 232 -4.84 18.54 14.94
CA ILE A 232 -4.32 17.83 13.75
C ILE A 232 -4.11 16.35 14.11
N GLU A 233 -4.83 15.46 13.47
CA GLU A 233 -4.79 14.00 13.70
C GLU A 233 -4.49 13.25 12.41
N GLN A 234 -3.51 12.33 12.43
CA GLN A 234 -3.23 11.43 11.31
C GLN A 234 -4.30 10.35 11.22
N VAL A 235 -4.86 10.12 10.03
CA VAL A 235 -5.94 9.16 9.79
C VAL A 235 -5.59 8.08 8.77
N SER A 236 -4.49 8.23 8.01
CA SER A 236 -3.99 7.15 7.15
C SER A 236 -2.55 6.78 7.46
N TYR A 237 -2.22 5.52 7.17
CA TYR A 237 -0.92 4.92 7.48
C TYR A 237 -0.43 4.15 6.26
N ASN A 238 0.36 4.81 5.44
CA ASN A 238 1.03 4.26 4.27
C ASN A 238 2.53 4.52 4.38
N GLN A 239 3.35 3.82 3.62
CA GLN A 239 4.79 4.07 3.53
C GLN A 239 5.15 4.91 2.31
N SER A 240 4.25 5.06 1.36
CA SER A 240 4.31 5.99 0.25
C SER A 240 3.20 7.03 0.39
N HIS A 241 2.78 7.69 -0.70
CA HIS A 241 1.86 8.82 -0.61
C HIS A 241 0.39 8.40 -0.57
N ASP A 242 -0.38 9.09 0.28
CA ASP A 242 -1.84 9.19 0.23
C ASP A 242 -2.19 10.66 -0.05
N PHE A 243 -2.86 10.95 -1.17
CA PHE A 243 -3.10 12.31 -1.64
C PHE A 243 -4.43 12.47 -2.39
N ASP A 244 -4.79 13.69 -2.78
CA ASP A 244 -6.03 14.08 -3.47
C ASP A 244 -7.31 13.53 -2.79
N PRO A 245 -7.52 13.75 -1.47
CA PRO A 245 -8.74 13.30 -0.83
C PRO A 245 -9.94 14.11 -1.32
N SER A 246 -11.09 13.44 -1.52
CA SER A 246 -12.40 14.08 -1.70
C SER A 246 -13.47 13.29 -0.96
N VAL A 247 -14.67 13.88 -0.78
CA VAL A 247 -15.74 13.27 0.00
C VAL A 247 -16.81 12.70 -0.91
N LEU A 248 -17.16 11.42 -0.70
CA LEU A 248 -18.22 10.72 -1.42
C LEU A 248 -19.60 11.08 -0.89
N SER A 249 -20.64 10.88 -1.69
CA SER A 249 -22.05 11.13 -1.33
C SER A 249 -22.54 10.37 -0.09
N ASN A 250 -21.86 9.29 0.29
CA ASN A 250 -22.12 8.53 1.51
C ASN A 250 -21.36 9.06 2.75
N GLY A 251 -20.53 10.09 2.61
CA GLY A 251 -19.70 10.69 3.66
C GLY A 251 -18.33 10.05 3.86
N GLN A 252 -17.99 8.96 3.13
CA GLN A 252 -16.65 8.41 3.12
C GLN A 252 -15.70 9.31 2.32
N ILE A 253 -14.41 9.10 2.51
CA ILE A 253 -13.35 9.76 1.76
C ILE A 253 -12.88 8.82 0.65
N VAL A 254 -12.76 9.33 -0.57
CA VAL A 254 -11.98 8.70 -1.65
C VAL A 254 -10.66 9.46 -1.80
N PHE A 255 -9.58 8.76 -2.06
CA PHE A 255 -8.25 9.36 -2.23
C PHE A 255 -7.35 8.50 -3.10
N SER A 256 -6.31 9.09 -3.64
CA SER A 256 -5.26 8.42 -4.38
C SER A 256 -4.21 7.87 -3.42
N ARG A 257 -3.85 6.58 -3.54
CA ARG A 257 -2.78 5.95 -2.76
C ARG A 257 -1.75 5.36 -3.69
N TRP A 258 -0.51 5.76 -3.49
CA TRP A 258 0.61 5.14 -4.17
C TRP A 258 1.04 3.87 -3.41
N ASP A 259 0.78 2.71 -4.02
CA ASP A 259 1.24 1.40 -3.57
C ASP A 259 2.58 1.10 -4.23
N ASN A 260 3.68 1.07 -3.46
CA ASN A 260 5.05 0.93 -3.99
C ASN A 260 5.86 -0.18 -3.30
N MET A 261 5.20 -1.17 -2.69
CA MET A 261 5.90 -2.27 -2.04
C MET A 261 6.21 -3.42 -3.01
N GLY A 262 7.47 -3.85 -3.05
CA GLY A 262 7.90 -5.02 -3.82
C GLY A 262 7.95 -4.77 -5.31
N VAL A 263 7.00 -5.33 -6.07
CA VAL A 263 6.87 -5.12 -7.52
C VAL A 263 5.72 -4.19 -7.89
N ASN A 264 4.93 -3.78 -6.91
CA ASN A 264 3.91 -2.77 -7.12
C ASN A 264 4.59 -1.40 -7.33
N ASN A 265 4.03 -0.61 -8.18
CA ASN A 265 4.33 0.80 -8.36
C ASN A 265 3.13 1.40 -9.09
N ALA A 266 2.09 1.75 -8.35
CA ALA A 266 0.82 2.14 -8.93
C ALA A 266 0.03 3.05 -7.98
N VAL A 267 -0.62 4.07 -8.53
CA VAL A 267 -1.54 4.93 -7.78
C VAL A 267 -2.97 4.44 -7.99
N ASN A 268 -3.54 3.88 -6.93
CA ASN A 268 -4.88 3.33 -6.89
C ASN A 268 -5.85 4.27 -6.16
N LEU A 269 -7.16 4.07 -6.37
CA LEU A 269 -8.18 4.75 -5.60
C LEU A 269 -8.57 3.92 -4.38
N TYR A 270 -8.50 4.52 -3.20
CA TYR A 270 -8.93 3.94 -1.94
C TYR A 270 -10.08 4.73 -1.35
N ARG A 271 -10.82 4.11 -0.45
CA ARG A 271 -11.85 4.79 0.36
C ARG A 271 -11.70 4.42 1.83
N MET A 272 -12.11 5.31 2.72
CA MET A 272 -12.16 5.08 4.16
C MET A 272 -13.16 6.03 4.83
N ASN A 273 -13.46 5.82 6.09
CA ASN A 273 -14.19 6.80 6.90
C ASN A 273 -13.28 8.00 7.27
N PRO A 274 -13.85 9.17 7.60
CA PRO A 274 -13.06 10.35 7.98
C PRO A 274 -12.09 10.14 9.15
N ASP A 275 -12.38 9.19 10.03
CA ASP A 275 -11.52 8.84 11.16
C ASP A 275 -10.42 7.80 10.81
N GLY A 276 -10.30 7.40 9.54
CA GLY A 276 -9.34 6.41 9.07
C GLY A 276 -9.75 4.95 9.25
N SER A 277 -10.95 4.67 9.76
CA SER A 277 -11.50 3.31 9.82
C SER A 277 -12.02 2.84 8.46
N ASN A 278 -12.17 1.51 8.30
CA ASN A 278 -12.72 0.88 7.11
C ASN A 278 -12.00 1.25 5.82
N LEU A 279 -10.65 1.27 5.88
CA LEU A 279 -9.83 1.44 4.69
C LEU A 279 -10.05 0.28 3.72
N GLU A 280 -10.42 0.61 2.48
CA GLU A 280 -10.61 -0.35 1.39
C GLU A 280 -10.04 0.16 0.08
N LEU A 281 -9.50 -0.73 -0.74
CA LEU A 281 -9.23 -0.48 -2.14
C LEU A 281 -10.56 -0.27 -2.88
N LEU A 282 -10.77 0.91 -3.47
CA LEU A 282 -11.98 1.20 -4.24
C LEU A 282 -11.85 0.72 -5.69
N TYR A 283 -10.75 1.07 -6.36
CA TYR A 283 -10.54 0.79 -7.79
C TYR A 283 -9.07 0.94 -8.18
N GLY A 284 -8.62 0.17 -9.18
CA GLY A 284 -7.36 0.43 -9.89
C GLY A 284 -6.38 -0.73 -9.91
N GLN A 285 -6.32 -1.60 -8.91
CA GLN A 285 -5.31 -2.65 -8.76
C GLN A 285 -5.02 -3.47 -10.04
N ASN A 286 -6.04 -3.74 -10.83
CA ASN A 286 -5.96 -4.51 -12.07
C ASN A 286 -6.41 -3.71 -13.32
N SER A 287 -6.49 -2.38 -13.23
CA SER A 287 -7.10 -1.51 -14.25
C SER A 287 -6.15 -0.47 -14.83
N HIS A 288 -4.85 -0.57 -14.58
CA HIS A 288 -3.86 0.41 -15.02
C HIS A 288 -3.55 0.33 -16.53
N ALA A 289 -3.51 -0.86 -17.12
CA ALA A 289 -3.14 -1.06 -18.52
C ALA A 289 -4.30 -0.71 -19.49
N THR A 290 -4.89 0.46 -19.33
CA THR A 290 -6.09 0.91 -20.05
C THR A 290 -5.87 2.18 -20.88
N GLY A 291 -4.68 2.73 -20.85
CA GLY A 291 -4.30 3.87 -21.68
C GLY A 291 -4.13 3.52 -23.16
N THR A 292 -3.76 4.51 -23.94
CA THR A 292 -3.49 4.37 -25.38
C THR A 292 -2.47 3.26 -25.64
N ASN A 293 -2.84 2.28 -26.46
CA ASN A 293 -2.03 1.09 -26.74
C ASN A 293 -1.67 0.25 -25.50
N GLY A 294 -2.43 0.35 -24.41
CA GLY A 294 -2.16 -0.38 -23.15
C GLY A 294 -1.15 0.31 -22.24
N GLU A 295 -0.95 1.62 -22.42
CA GLU A 295 -0.15 2.45 -21.50
C GLU A 295 -0.66 2.31 -20.07
N ILE A 296 0.27 2.33 -19.11
CA ILE A 296 -0.03 2.22 -17.69
C ILE A 296 -0.44 3.59 -17.15
N LEU A 297 -1.66 3.69 -16.68
CA LEU A 297 -2.23 4.92 -16.14
C LEU A 297 -2.29 4.91 -14.62
N GLN A 298 -2.17 6.10 -14.03
CA GLN A 298 -2.36 6.36 -12.62
C GLN A 298 -3.68 7.11 -12.42
N PHE A 299 -4.37 6.86 -11.30
CA PHE A 299 -5.67 7.46 -11.00
C PHE A 299 -5.51 8.57 -9.95
N MET A 300 -5.90 9.80 -10.31
CA MET A 300 -5.71 10.99 -9.47
C MET A 300 -6.94 11.89 -9.48
N GLN A 301 -7.00 12.83 -8.54
CA GLN A 301 -8.03 13.86 -8.46
C GLN A 301 -9.46 13.28 -8.54
N ALA A 302 -9.70 12.17 -7.86
CA ALA A 302 -10.98 11.47 -7.90
C ALA A 302 -12.11 12.32 -7.31
N ARG A 303 -13.23 12.44 -8.06
CA ARG A 303 -14.46 13.13 -7.61
C ARG A 303 -15.68 12.30 -7.97
N GLU A 304 -16.62 12.20 -7.05
CA GLU A 304 -17.90 11.52 -7.32
C GLU A 304 -18.86 12.44 -8.09
N LEU A 305 -19.48 11.87 -9.11
CA LEU A 305 -20.56 12.51 -9.88
C LEU A 305 -21.92 12.27 -9.20
N GLU A 306 -22.95 13.04 -9.61
CA GLU A 306 -24.30 12.95 -9.06
C GLU A 306 -24.93 11.54 -9.17
N ASP A 307 -24.49 10.73 -10.12
CA ASP A 307 -24.98 9.36 -10.35
C ASP A 307 -24.17 8.29 -9.61
N GLY A 308 -23.17 8.69 -8.82
CA GLY A 308 -22.31 7.81 -8.03
C GLY A 308 -21.10 7.24 -8.77
N HIS A 309 -20.88 7.59 -10.05
CA HIS A 309 -19.66 7.26 -10.75
C HIS A 309 -18.50 8.10 -10.21
N ILE A 310 -17.28 7.59 -10.35
CA ILE A 310 -16.08 8.35 -10.02
C ILE A 310 -15.47 8.93 -11.29
N MET A 311 -15.27 10.23 -11.32
CA MET A 311 -14.47 10.90 -12.33
C MET A 311 -13.02 11.03 -11.83
N ALA A 312 -12.04 10.71 -12.66
CA ALA A 312 -10.62 10.78 -12.30
C ALA A 312 -9.78 11.30 -13.46
N LEU A 313 -8.76 12.06 -13.15
CA LEU A 313 -7.66 12.36 -14.07
C LEU A 313 -6.78 11.11 -14.17
N VAL A 314 -6.45 10.69 -15.39
CA VAL A 314 -5.61 9.51 -15.63
C VAL A 314 -4.43 9.86 -16.52
N ARG A 315 -3.21 9.52 -16.09
CA ARG A 315 -1.98 9.71 -16.87
C ARG A 315 -0.88 8.73 -16.41
N PRO A 316 0.19 8.53 -17.19
CA PRO A 316 1.43 7.93 -16.68
C PRO A 316 2.04 8.75 -15.54
N PHE A 317 3.03 8.22 -14.84
CA PHE A 317 3.72 8.97 -13.78
C PHE A 317 4.31 10.28 -14.28
N THR A 318 4.92 10.29 -15.47
CA THR A 318 5.61 11.45 -16.04
C THR A 318 5.46 11.51 -17.58
N ASP A 319 6.14 12.46 -18.24
CA ASP A 319 6.28 12.62 -19.71
C ASP A 319 4.98 12.91 -20.48
N THR A 320 4.02 13.53 -19.81
CA THR A 320 2.75 13.96 -20.43
C THR A 320 2.47 15.46 -20.25
N ALA A 321 3.51 16.27 -20.05
CA ALA A 321 3.39 17.72 -19.84
C ALA A 321 2.44 18.11 -18.68
N GLY A 322 2.42 17.29 -17.63
CA GLY A 322 1.57 17.49 -16.46
C GLY A 322 0.09 17.16 -16.64
N GLY A 323 -0.33 16.62 -17.79
CA GLY A 323 -1.72 16.32 -18.07
C GLY A 323 -1.98 14.88 -18.53
N GLY A 324 -3.25 14.54 -18.65
CA GLY A 324 -3.72 13.22 -19.05
C GLY A 324 -5.07 13.28 -19.73
N ASP A 325 -5.84 12.20 -19.58
CA ASP A 325 -7.25 12.12 -19.97
C ASP A 325 -8.15 12.14 -18.73
N ILE A 326 -9.43 12.35 -18.92
CA ILE A 326 -10.45 12.30 -17.86
C ILE A 326 -11.30 11.07 -18.09
N PHE A 327 -11.35 10.16 -17.10
CA PHE A 327 -12.21 8.98 -17.15
C PHE A 327 -13.37 9.10 -16.17
N VAL A 328 -14.53 8.59 -16.58
CA VAL A 328 -15.64 8.27 -15.69
C VAL A 328 -15.61 6.78 -15.46
N ILE A 329 -15.66 6.37 -14.18
CA ILE A 329 -15.50 5.00 -13.71
C ILE A 329 -16.80 4.57 -13.02
N ASP A 330 -17.43 3.53 -13.49
CA ASP A 330 -18.68 2.97 -12.93
C ASP A 330 -18.37 2.09 -11.70
N THR A 331 -17.97 2.74 -10.60
CA THR A 331 -17.69 2.07 -9.32
C THR A 331 -18.91 1.51 -8.61
N PRO A 332 -20.16 1.98 -8.82
CA PRO A 332 -21.36 1.31 -8.33
C PRO A 332 -21.58 -0.11 -8.85
N VAL A 333 -21.08 -0.41 -10.04
CA VAL A 333 -21.27 -1.71 -10.71
C VAL A 333 -20.00 -2.53 -10.74
N TYR A 334 -18.82 -1.88 -10.83
CA TYR A 334 -17.55 -2.54 -11.08
C TYR A 334 -16.55 -2.32 -9.95
N LEU A 335 -15.74 -3.34 -9.72
CA LEU A 335 -14.57 -3.31 -8.83
C LEU A 335 -13.29 -2.97 -9.59
N GLU A 336 -13.20 -3.44 -10.82
CA GLU A 336 -12.13 -3.22 -11.78
C GLU A 336 -12.71 -3.04 -13.18
N ASN A 337 -11.91 -2.62 -14.16
CA ASN A 337 -12.37 -2.27 -15.50
C ASN A 337 -13.24 -3.36 -16.17
N THR A 338 -13.01 -4.62 -15.87
CA THR A 338 -13.75 -5.75 -16.45
C THR A 338 -14.37 -6.66 -15.40
N GLN A 339 -14.23 -6.34 -14.13
CA GLN A 339 -14.77 -7.14 -13.03
C GLN A 339 -15.95 -6.45 -12.36
N PRO A 340 -17.18 -6.95 -12.54
CA PRO A 340 -18.34 -6.44 -11.80
C PRO A 340 -18.30 -6.90 -10.34
N ASN A 341 -19.04 -6.20 -9.48
CA ASN A 341 -19.27 -6.63 -8.11
C ASN A 341 -20.28 -7.81 -8.05
N LYS A 342 -20.41 -8.44 -6.87
CA LYS A 342 -21.27 -9.63 -6.68
C LYS A 342 -22.75 -9.40 -6.94
N ASP A 343 -23.20 -8.14 -6.86
CA ASP A 343 -24.63 -7.79 -7.05
C ASP A 343 -24.98 -7.57 -8.53
N ASN A 344 -23.96 -7.46 -9.39
CA ASN A 344 -24.08 -7.24 -10.85
C ASN A 344 -23.39 -8.34 -11.68
N PRO A 345 -23.60 -9.63 -11.36
CA PRO A 345 -22.90 -10.72 -12.03
C PRO A 345 -23.23 -10.77 -13.53
N GLY A 346 -22.21 -10.96 -14.35
CA GLY A 346 -22.37 -11.09 -15.81
C GLY A 346 -22.21 -9.79 -16.60
N MET A 347 -22.02 -8.65 -15.95
CA MET A 347 -21.54 -7.44 -16.60
C MET A 347 -20.09 -7.64 -17.07
N THR A 348 -19.70 -7.03 -18.19
CA THR A 348 -18.41 -7.28 -18.83
C THR A 348 -17.51 -6.07 -18.98
N GLY A 349 -17.95 -4.89 -18.56
CA GLY A 349 -17.19 -3.62 -18.70
C GLY A 349 -17.16 -3.11 -20.15
N PRO A 350 -16.36 -2.10 -20.46
CA PRO A 350 -15.40 -1.49 -19.54
C PRO A 350 -16.09 -0.62 -18.47
N ALA A 351 -15.56 -0.62 -17.25
CA ALA A 351 -16.00 0.31 -16.22
C ALA A 351 -15.51 1.75 -16.48
N GLN A 352 -14.37 1.88 -17.13
CA GLN A 352 -13.75 3.16 -17.48
C GLN A 352 -14.18 3.63 -18.87
N VAL A 353 -14.66 4.84 -18.96
CA VAL A 353 -14.96 5.50 -20.24
C VAL A 353 -14.39 6.93 -20.24
N PRO A 354 -13.83 7.43 -21.35
CA PRO A 354 -13.44 8.83 -21.46
C PRO A 354 -14.63 9.76 -21.16
N ALA A 355 -14.40 10.80 -20.38
CA ALA A 355 -15.44 11.78 -20.04
C ALA A 355 -15.73 12.75 -21.19
N THR A 356 -14.84 12.84 -22.18
CA THR A 356 -14.95 13.73 -23.33
C THR A 356 -14.77 12.96 -24.64
N ILE A 357 -15.18 13.56 -25.75
CA ILE A 357 -14.97 12.98 -27.10
C ILE A 357 -13.56 13.28 -27.67
N ASN A 358 -12.74 14.01 -26.96
CA ASN A 358 -11.39 14.33 -27.43
C ASN A 358 -10.54 13.05 -27.51
N ASP A 359 -9.84 12.90 -28.64
CA ASP A 359 -8.94 11.76 -28.88
C ASP A 359 -7.61 12.00 -28.14
N VAL A 360 -7.64 11.86 -26.82
CA VAL A 360 -6.49 12.07 -25.95
C VAL A 360 -5.56 10.85 -26.00
N SER A 361 -4.29 11.08 -26.34
CA SER A 361 -3.25 10.07 -26.20
C SER A 361 -2.62 10.16 -24.82
N THR A 362 -2.64 9.05 -24.09
CA THR A 362 -1.99 8.93 -22.79
C THR A 362 -0.55 8.43 -22.88
N LEU A 363 -0.02 8.20 -24.09
CA LEU A 363 1.36 7.78 -24.28
C LEU A 363 2.35 8.84 -23.80
N ALA A 364 3.32 8.40 -22.98
CA ALA A 364 4.42 9.24 -22.53
C ALA A 364 5.30 9.71 -23.69
N GLY A 365 5.68 11.00 -23.70
CA GLY A 365 6.58 11.57 -24.70
C GLY A 365 6.03 11.65 -26.14
N VAL A 366 4.73 11.39 -26.34
CA VAL A 366 4.09 11.42 -27.67
C VAL A 366 3.02 12.49 -27.72
N PRO A 367 2.95 13.34 -28.78
CA PRO A 367 1.91 14.36 -28.92
C PRO A 367 0.49 13.75 -28.87
N SER A 368 -0.40 14.41 -28.13
CA SER A 368 -1.79 14.00 -28.01
C SER A 368 -2.69 14.79 -28.96
N ARG A 369 -3.33 14.10 -29.93
CA ARG A 369 -4.23 14.75 -30.90
C ARG A 369 -5.38 15.51 -30.24
N GLY A 370 -5.98 14.91 -29.20
CA GLY A 370 -7.07 15.51 -28.44
C GLY A 370 -6.62 16.57 -27.44
N GLY A 371 -5.32 16.87 -27.39
CA GLY A 371 -4.74 17.67 -26.31
C GLY A 371 -4.64 16.87 -25.01
N ARG A 372 -4.47 17.56 -23.89
CA ARG A 372 -4.37 16.97 -22.56
C ARG A 372 -5.12 17.80 -21.53
N TYR A 373 -5.64 17.14 -20.51
CA TYR A 373 -6.30 17.75 -19.36
C TYR A 373 -5.37 17.77 -18.17
N ALA A 374 -5.28 18.89 -17.44
CA ALA A 374 -4.52 18.98 -16.19
C ALA A 374 -5.41 18.86 -14.94
N SER A 375 -6.67 19.31 -15.04
CA SER A 375 -7.66 19.15 -13.97
C SER A 375 -9.08 19.16 -14.51
N VAL A 376 -10.01 18.68 -13.70
CA VAL A 376 -11.44 18.68 -14.00
C VAL A 376 -12.27 18.91 -12.73
N PHE A 377 -13.31 19.70 -12.87
CA PHE A 377 -14.29 19.94 -11.82
C PHE A 377 -15.72 19.79 -12.38
N PRO A 378 -16.55 18.87 -11.85
CA PRO A 378 -17.92 18.69 -12.30
C PRO A 378 -18.80 19.85 -11.80
N ILE A 379 -19.61 20.44 -12.67
CA ILE A 379 -20.58 21.46 -12.32
C ILE A 379 -21.86 20.74 -11.88
N GLN A 380 -22.34 21.01 -10.65
CA GLN A 380 -23.48 20.32 -10.08
C GLN A 380 -24.79 21.08 -10.28
N ASP A 381 -25.00 21.61 -11.48
CA ASP A 381 -26.21 22.35 -11.87
C ASP A 381 -27.25 21.46 -12.61
N GLY A 382 -27.05 20.15 -12.61
CA GLY A 382 -27.89 19.17 -13.29
C GLY A 382 -27.68 19.12 -14.81
N THR A 383 -26.70 19.84 -15.36
CA THR A 383 -26.40 19.85 -16.80
C THR A 383 -25.36 18.80 -17.18
N GLY A 384 -24.58 18.30 -16.22
CA GLY A 384 -23.44 17.41 -16.43
C GLY A 384 -22.23 18.09 -17.07
N ARG A 385 -22.19 19.44 -17.13
CA ARG A 385 -21.04 20.19 -17.63
C ARG A 385 -19.85 20.04 -16.73
N LEU A 386 -18.66 20.10 -17.36
CA LEU A 386 -17.38 20.06 -16.68
C LEU A 386 -16.65 21.39 -16.90
N ILE A 387 -16.02 21.94 -15.87
CA ILE A 387 -15.02 22.96 -16.03
C ILE A 387 -13.65 22.29 -15.98
N VAL A 388 -12.82 22.53 -16.99
CA VAL A 388 -11.59 21.77 -17.22
C VAL A 388 -10.41 22.70 -17.50
N SER A 389 -9.23 22.29 -17.05
CA SER A 389 -7.97 22.81 -17.54
C SER A 389 -7.53 21.95 -18.73
N TRP A 390 -7.43 22.54 -19.91
CA TRP A 390 -7.13 21.80 -21.13
C TRP A 390 -6.13 22.55 -22.01
N SER A 391 -5.15 21.80 -22.54
CA SER A 391 -4.17 22.28 -23.51
C SER A 391 -4.42 21.66 -24.87
N GLN A 392 -4.56 22.49 -25.91
CA GLN A 392 -4.68 22.02 -27.27
C GLN A 392 -3.38 21.36 -27.76
N CYS A 393 -3.53 20.36 -28.66
CA CYS A 393 -2.38 19.74 -29.31
C CYS A 393 -1.61 20.73 -30.19
N ARG A 394 -0.32 20.92 -29.91
CA ARG A 394 0.64 21.67 -30.67
C ARG A 394 1.95 20.92 -30.82
N VAL A 395 2.65 21.10 -31.90
CA VAL A 395 3.95 20.48 -32.19
C VAL A 395 4.96 21.53 -32.60
N VAL A 396 6.25 21.24 -32.45
CA VAL A 396 7.35 22.10 -32.89
C VAL A 396 7.74 21.73 -34.32
N GLU A 397 7.54 22.65 -35.26
CA GLU A 397 7.97 22.50 -36.64
C GLU A 397 8.84 23.70 -37.03
N ASN A 398 10.09 23.46 -37.45
CA ASN A 398 11.04 24.54 -37.84
C ASN A 398 11.21 25.63 -36.75
N LEU A 399 11.28 25.22 -35.48
CA LEU A 399 11.34 26.09 -34.28
C LEU A 399 10.07 26.97 -34.07
N LEU A 400 9.00 26.65 -34.73
CA LEU A 400 7.70 27.33 -34.53
C LEU A 400 6.73 26.32 -33.89
N GLU A 401 5.95 26.81 -32.93
CA GLU A 401 4.83 26.06 -32.36
C GLU A 401 3.62 26.17 -33.29
N VAL A 402 3.17 25.04 -33.79
CA VAL A 402 2.06 24.96 -34.76
C VAL A 402 1.02 23.96 -34.29
N PRO A 403 -0.27 24.16 -34.68
CA PRO A 403 -1.31 23.17 -34.35
C PRO A 403 -1.01 21.79 -34.94
N CYS A 404 -1.42 20.75 -34.25
CA CYS A 404 -1.36 19.39 -34.77
C CYS A 404 -2.22 19.22 -36.00
N THR A 405 -1.71 18.51 -37.01
CA THR A 405 -2.46 17.98 -38.15
C THR A 405 -2.10 16.52 -38.33
N ASP A 406 -2.94 15.78 -39.07
CA ASP A 406 -2.67 14.36 -39.34
C ASP A 406 -1.31 14.17 -40.05
N GLU A 407 -0.92 15.09 -40.92
CA GLU A 407 0.36 15.04 -41.62
C GLU A 407 1.53 15.24 -40.65
N ARG A 408 1.41 16.15 -39.68
CA ARG A 408 2.45 16.41 -38.70
C ARG A 408 2.58 15.27 -37.70
N LEU A 409 1.46 14.74 -37.20
CA LEU A 409 1.43 13.61 -36.26
C LEU A 409 1.89 12.30 -36.90
N ALA A 410 1.89 12.20 -38.25
CA ALA A 410 2.42 11.04 -38.96
C ALA A 410 3.98 11.00 -39.02
N ASP A 411 4.63 12.12 -38.70
CA ASP A 411 6.10 12.15 -38.61
C ASP A 411 6.54 11.54 -37.26
N PRO A 412 7.28 10.43 -37.24
CA PRO A 412 7.74 9.79 -36.02
C PRO A 412 8.77 10.62 -35.21
N LEU A 413 9.29 11.69 -35.78
CA LEU A 413 10.22 12.61 -35.16
C LEU A 413 9.55 13.91 -34.67
N VAL A 414 8.23 14.00 -34.77
CA VAL A 414 7.50 15.16 -34.30
C VAL A 414 7.61 15.30 -32.77
N VAL A 415 7.87 16.51 -32.31
CA VAL A 415 8.00 16.82 -30.89
C VAL A 415 6.78 17.65 -30.45
N GLU A 416 6.17 17.27 -29.34
CA GLU A 416 5.09 18.03 -28.71
C GLU A 416 5.62 19.41 -28.28
N ALA A 417 4.86 20.46 -28.56
CA ALA A 417 5.19 21.80 -28.07
C ALA A 417 4.81 21.92 -26.57
N PRO A 418 5.47 22.83 -25.82
CA PRO A 418 5.09 23.06 -24.43
C PRO A 418 3.59 23.36 -24.28
N PRO A 419 2.92 22.86 -23.22
CA PRO A 419 1.47 22.99 -23.09
C PRO A 419 1.04 24.45 -22.90
N VAL A 420 -0.20 24.74 -23.29
CA VAL A 420 -0.86 26.02 -23.05
C VAL A 420 -2.22 25.78 -22.40
N TYR A 421 -2.18 25.26 -21.21
CA TYR A 421 -3.41 25.00 -20.47
C TYR A 421 -4.22 26.30 -20.29
N GLY A 422 -5.46 26.27 -20.71
CA GLY A 422 -6.48 27.31 -20.49
C GLY A 422 -7.67 26.69 -19.75
N ILE A 423 -8.60 27.52 -19.26
CA ILE A 423 -9.82 27.05 -18.63
C ILE A 423 -10.96 27.02 -19.62
N TRP A 424 -11.66 25.88 -19.68
CA TRP A 424 -12.74 25.63 -20.63
C TRP A 424 -13.95 25.04 -19.92
N ILE A 425 -15.16 25.26 -20.50
CA ILE A 425 -16.35 24.48 -20.14
C ILE A 425 -16.58 23.45 -21.25
N TYR A 426 -16.67 22.20 -20.88
CA TYR A 426 -17.10 21.09 -21.71
C TYR A 426 -18.56 20.76 -21.41
N ASP A 427 -19.39 20.71 -22.47
CA ASP A 427 -20.80 20.32 -22.36
C ASP A 427 -21.01 18.96 -23.04
N PRO A 428 -21.29 17.90 -22.28
CA PRO A 428 -21.44 16.55 -22.84
C PRO A 428 -22.77 16.35 -23.61
N ARG A 429 -23.70 17.33 -23.54
CA ARG A 429 -24.99 17.22 -24.25
C ARG A 429 -24.86 17.44 -25.75
N ASP A 430 -23.91 18.27 -26.15
CA ASP A 430 -23.67 18.60 -27.56
C ASP A 430 -22.19 18.53 -27.96
N ASP A 431 -21.35 17.97 -27.05
CA ASP A 431 -19.93 17.77 -27.25
C ASP A 431 -19.16 19.05 -27.57
N THR A 432 -19.54 20.18 -26.95
CA THR A 432 -18.86 21.45 -27.14
C THR A 432 -17.85 21.74 -26.04
N GLN A 433 -16.74 22.38 -26.40
CA GLN A 433 -15.70 22.85 -25.48
C GLN A 433 -15.38 24.31 -25.76
N LEU A 434 -15.77 25.21 -24.86
CA LEU A 434 -15.68 26.64 -25.03
C LEU A 434 -14.71 27.27 -24.00
N PRO A 435 -13.83 28.20 -24.41
CA PRO A 435 -12.86 28.83 -23.52
C PRO A 435 -13.52 29.81 -22.56
N VAL A 436 -13.16 29.72 -21.28
CA VAL A 436 -13.50 30.67 -20.22
C VAL A 436 -12.30 31.54 -19.89
N VAL A 437 -11.12 30.96 -19.66
CA VAL A 437 -9.86 31.67 -19.55
C VAL A 437 -8.97 31.25 -20.71
N PRO A 438 -8.79 32.09 -21.74
CA PRO A 438 -7.96 31.72 -22.88
C PRO A 438 -6.51 31.42 -22.47
N PRO A 439 -5.83 30.51 -23.16
CA PRO A 439 -4.41 30.26 -22.95
C PRO A 439 -3.55 31.52 -23.10
N VAL A 440 -2.52 31.64 -22.29
CA VAL A 440 -1.55 32.76 -22.31
C VAL A 440 -0.14 32.21 -22.49
N ALA A 441 0.58 32.70 -23.49
CA ALA A 441 1.95 32.25 -23.74
C ALA A 441 2.86 32.44 -22.51
N GLY A 442 3.63 31.43 -22.14
CA GLY A 442 4.52 31.42 -20.99
C GLY A 442 3.83 31.17 -19.63
N PHE A 443 2.51 30.93 -19.65
CA PHE A 443 1.73 30.57 -18.46
C PHE A 443 0.87 29.34 -18.71
N ILE A 444 0.53 28.67 -17.62
CA ILE A 444 -0.44 27.57 -17.59
C ILE A 444 -1.50 27.89 -16.53
N PHE A 445 -2.68 27.32 -16.70
CA PHE A 445 -3.77 27.36 -15.73
C PHE A 445 -4.10 25.91 -15.33
N PRO A 446 -3.29 25.30 -14.44
CA PRO A 446 -3.33 23.85 -14.19
C PRO A 446 -4.60 23.41 -13.45
N GLU A 447 -5.22 24.28 -12.66
CA GLU A 447 -6.34 23.96 -11.80
C GLU A 447 -7.46 24.97 -11.87
N VAL A 448 -8.70 24.47 -11.71
CA VAL A 448 -9.91 25.29 -11.66
C VAL A 448 -11.00 24.64 -10.81
N VAL A 449 -11.73 25.47 -10.06
CA VAL A 449 -12.96 25.08 -9.36
C VAL A 449 -14.06 26.10 -9.62
N ALA A 450 -15.31 25.66 -9.50
CA ALA A 450 -16.48 26.52 -9.58
C ALA A 450 -17.13 26.65 -8.20
N ALA A 451 -17.47 27.87 -7.78
CA ALA A 451 -18.17 28.16 -6.54
C ALA A 451 -19.67 27.81 -6.66
N ASP A 452 -19.95 26.60 -7.08
CA ASP A 452 -21.25 26.01 -7.27
C ASP A 452 -21.73 25.41 -5.92
N PRO A 453 -22.79 25.96 -5.28
CA PRO A 453 -23.30 25.41 -4.04
C PRO A 453 -23.83 24.00 -4.23
N ARG A 454 -23.33 23.05 -3.41
CA ARG A 454 -23.70 21.64 -3.45
C ARG A 454 -24.19 21.13 -2.11
N THR A 455 -25.00 20.08 -2.11
CA THR A 455 -25.46 19.45 -0.87
C THR A 455 -24.28 18.75 -0.18
N ALA A 456 -24.03 19.08 1.09
CA ALA A 456 -23.04 18.37 1.88
C ALA A 456 -23.46 16.91 2.09
N PRO A 457 -22.55 15.94 1.95
CA PRO A 457 -22.82 14.54 2.28
C PRO A 457 -23.19 14.34 3.76
N PRO A 458 -23.75 13.17 4.14
CA PRO A 458 -24.00 12.86 5.53
C PRO A 458 -22.69 12.82 6.33
N VAL A 459 -22.75 13.29 7.57
CA VAL A 459 -21.63 13.21 8.51
C VAL A 459 -21.49 11.76 8.98
N ILE A 460 -20.31 11.17 8.77
CA ILE A 460 -19.90 9.94 9.44
C ILE A 460 -19.22 10.36 10.74
N LEU A 461 -19.78 9.97 11.86
CA LEU A 461 -19.20 10.24 13.16
C LEU A 461 -17.97 9.37 13.40
N ASP A 462 -16.94 9.95 13.99
CA ASP A 462 -15.78 9.20 14.42
C ASP A 462 -16.19 8.09 15.39
N GLY A 463 -15.54 6.95 15.28
CA GLY A 463 -15.77 5.85 16.20
C GLY A 463 -15.49 6.27 17.64
N SER A 464 -16.36 5.84 18.56
CA SER A 464 -16.18 6.13 19.98
C SER A 464 -16.17 4.86 20.81
N SER A 465 -15.38 4.85 21.88
CA SER A 465 -15.28 3.74 22.81
C SER A 465 -16.60 3.40 23.52
N ASP A 466 -17.57 4.32 23.51
CA ASP A 466 -18.86 4.11 24.17
C ASP A 466 -19.87 3.35 23.29
N PHE A 467 -19.74 3.41 21.95
CA PHE A 467 -20.77 2.91 21.02
C PHE A 467 -20.25 2.01 19.89
N THR A 468 -19.08 2.26 19.35
CA THR A 468 -18.62 1.61 18.10
C THR A 468 -17.25 0.92 18.23
N MET A 469 -16.49 1.20 19.29
CA MET A 469 -15.17 0.64 19.52
C MET A 469 -15.11 -0.05 20.87
N ASP A 470 -14.31 -1.12 20.95
CA ASP A 470 -14.03 -1.79 22.22
C ASP A 470 -13.12 -0.91 23.08
N PRO A 471 -13.53 -0.46 24.27
CA PRO A 471 -12.75 0.44 25.10
C PRO A 471 -11.44 -0.16 25.61
N ASP A 472 -11.40 -1.48 25.83
CA ASP A 472 -10.18 -2.16 26.31
C ASP A 472 -9.14 -2.17 25.19
N LEU A 473 -9.54 -2.44 23.93
CA LEU A 473 -8.67 -2.38 22.76
C LEU A 473 -8.18 -0.95 22.45
N VAL A 474 -9.04 0.06 22.68
CA VAL A 474 -8.64 1.48 22.55
C VAL A 474 -7.52 1.81 23.51
N ILE A 475 -7.62 1.36 24.79
CA ILE A 475 -6.57 1.59 25.79
C ILE A 475 -5.28 0.84 25.45
N GLU A 476 -5.38 -0.38 24.90
CA GLU A 476 -4.25 -1.19 24.47
C GLU A 476 -3.57 -0.65 23.20
N GLY A 477 -4.22 0.25 22.46
CA GLY A 477 -3.74 0.73 21.16
C GLY A 477 -3.74 -0.38 20.10
N ALA A 478 -4.76 -1.23 20.12
CA ALA A 478 -4.92 -2.35 19.20
C ALA A 478 -6.30 -2.36 18.55
N GLY A 479 -6.42 -2.99 17.40
CA GLY A 479 -7.68 -3.44 16.80
C GLY A 479 -7.67 -4.95 16.63
N VAL A 480 -8.74 -5.53 16.09
CA VAL A 480 -8.86 -6.96 15.82
C VAL A 480 -9.01 -7.19 14.32
N LEU A 481 -8.16 -8.05 13.77
CA LEU A 481 -8.31 -8.59 12.42
C LEU A 481 -9.02 -9.93 12.51
N HIS A 482 -10.12 -10.09 11.76
CA HIS A 482 -10.83 -11.35 11.57
C HIS A 482 -10.78 -11.74 10.10
N ILE A 483 -10.19 -12.91 9.78
CA ILE A 483 -10.24 -13.54 8.47
C ILE A 483 -11.14 -14.78 8.60
N ARG A 484 -12.22 -14.84 7.82
CA ARG A 484 -13.20 -15.94 7.93
C ARG A 484 -12.63 -17.29 7.52
N SER A 485 -11.82 -17.34 6.46
CA SER A 485 -11.03 -18.52 6.14
C SER A 485 -9.89 -18.18 5.18
N VAL A 486 -8.65 -18.51 5.53
CA VAL A 486 -7.50 -18.40 4.63
C VAL A 486 -7.55 -19.40 3.45
N TYR A 487 -8.51 -20.32 3.45
CA TYR A 487 -8.76 -21.25 2.35
C TYR A 487 -9.77 -20.72 1.33
N ASP A 488 -10.45 -19.63 1.63
CA ASP A 488 -11.29 -18.90 0.69
C ASP A 488 -10.40 -17.96 -0.14
N PHE A 489 -10.38 -18.20 -1.45
CA PHE A 489 -9.67 -17.35 -2.41
C PHE A 489 -10.66 -16.80 -3.43
N ASP A 490 -10.94 -15.50 -3.34
CA ASP A 490 -11.85 -14.80 -4.24
C ASP A 490 -13.26 -15.46 -4.27
N GLY A 491 -13.78 -15.86 -3.11
CA GLY A 491 -15.10 -16.48 -2.98
C GLY A 491 -15.18 -17.95 -3.36
N ALA A 492 -14.03 -18.62 -3.53
CA ALA A 492 -13.95 -20.03 -3.85
C ALA A 492 -12.95 -20.75 -2.94
N VAL A 493 -13.32 -21.94 -2.48
CA VAL A 493 -12.40 -22.79 -1.72
C VAL A 493 -11.24 -23.24 -2.62
N LEU A 494 -10.02 -23.21 -2.10
CA LEU A 494 -8.85 -23.70 -2.83
C LEU A 494 -9.04 -25.16 -3.30
N PRO A 495 -8.64 -25.48 -4.54
CA PRO A 495 -8.76 -26.85 -5.06
C PRO A 495 -8.07 -27.87 -4.16
N GLY A 496 -8.79 -28.93 -3.81
CA GLY A 496 -8.30 -30.02 -2.93
C GLY A 496 -8.44 -29.76 -1.45
N ILE A 497 -9.00 -28.61 -1.05
CA ILE A 497 -9.35 -28.28 0.34
C ILE A 497 -10.82 -28.62 0.58
N ASP A 498 -11.09 -29.30 1.69
CA ASP A 498 -12.41 -29.55 2.26
C ASP A 498 -12.47 -28.89 3.64
N ILE A 499 -13.02 -27.67 3.73
CA ILE A 499 -13.01 -26.89 4.98
C ILE A 499 -13.80 -27.61 6.08
N ASP A 500 -14.95 -28.23 5.74
CA ASP A 500 -15.73 -29.01 6.70
C ASP A 500 -14.93 -30.20 7.24
N GLY A 501 -14.19 -30.89 6.37
CA GLY A 501 -13.31 -31.99 6.76
C GLY A 501 -12.09 -31.55 7.56
N LEU A 502 -11.53 -30.36 7.27
CA LEU A 502 -10.43 -29.76 8.04
C LEU A 502 -10.89 -29.33 9.45
N ALA A 503 -12.12 -28.84 9.57
CA ALA A 503 -12.75 -28.43 10.82
C ALA A 503 -13.10 -29.59 11.75
N ASP A 504 -13.18 -30.82 11.23
CA ASP A 504 -13.57 -32.03 11.98
C ASP A 504 -12.32 -32.81 12.43
N PRO A 505 -12.00 -32.82 13.75
CA PRO A 505 -10.85 -33.57 14.25
C PRO A 505 -10.91 -35.08 14.04
N ALA A 506 -12.08 -35.66 13.80
CA ALA A 506 -12.20 -37.08 13.46
C ALA A 506 -11.72 -37.40 12.02
N GLN A 507 -11.68 -36.40 11.14
CA GLN A 507 -11.30 -36.56 9.74
C GLN A 507 -9.88 -36.10 9.46
N THR A 508 -9.39 -35.05 10.16
CA THR A 508 -8.13 -34.39 9.84
C THR A 508 -7.29 -34.11 11.09
N THR A 509 -6.01 -34.45 11.03
CA THR A 509 -5.00 -34.07 12.03
C THR A 509 -4.38 -32.72 11.67
N ALA A 510 -3.69 -32.09 12.64
CA ALA A 510 -3.01 -30.82 12.41
C ALA A 510 -1.97 -30.88 11.27
N ASP A 511 -1.23 -31.97 11.11
CA ASP A 511 -0.22 -32.14 10.05
C ASP A 511 -0.80 -32.21 8.63
N GLN A 512 -2.09 -32.45 8.53
CA GLN A 512 -2.79 -32.46 7.25
C GLN A 512 -3.34 -31.09 6.83
N ARG A 513 -3.26 -30.09 7.71
CA ARG A 513 -3.71 -28.73 7.45
C ARG A 513 -2.56 -27.92 6.84
N PRO A 514 -2.71 -27.38 5.62
CA PRO A 514 -1.63 -26.63 4.97
C PRO A 514 -1.33 -25.30 5.64
N ALA A 515 -2.34 -24.57 6.11
CA ALA A 515 -2.19 -23.30 6.84
C ALA A 515 -2.25 -23.56 8.35
N ARG A 516 -1.26 -23.03 9.09
CA ARG A 516 -1.15 -23.28 10.53
C ARG A 516 -1.06 -22.01 11.36
N PHE A 517 -0.40 -20.97 10.82
CA PHE A 517 -0.18 -19.72 11.54
C PHE A 517 -0.35 -18.53 10.62
N LEU A 518 -0.74 -17.40 11.22
CA LEU A 518 -0.71 -16.08 10.63
C LEU A 518 0.46 -15.30 11.22
N ARG A 519 1.32 -14.72 10.38
CA ARG A 519 2.35 -13.75 10.76
C ARG A 519 1.87 -12.37 10.43
N ILE A 520 2.02 -11.43 11.35
CA ILE A 520 1.70 -10.01 11.17
C ILE A 520 3.02 -9.26 11.04
N VAL A 521 3.18 -8.47 9.99
CA VAL A 521 4.37 -7.66 9.73
C VAL A 521 4.00 -6.19 9.65
N LYS A 522 4.93 -5.32 10.02
CA LYS A 522 4.82 -3.86 9.94
C LYS A 522 5.94 -3.32 9.04
N ALA A 523 5.62 -2.27 8.29
CA ALA A 523 6.63 -1.47 7.60
C ALA A 523 7.54 -0.73 8.59
N VAL A 524 8.80 -0.60 8.26
CA VAL A 524 9.77 0.20 9.02
C VAL A 524 9.85 1.59 8.39
N SER A 525 9.63 2.60 9.20
CA SER A 525 9.82 4.00 8.80
C SER A 525 11.30 4.26 8.48
N ILE A 526 11.60 4.74 7.29
CA ILE A 526 12.95 5.04 6.84
C ILE A 526 13.23 6.53 7.10
N PRO A 527 14.25 6.87 7.89
CA PRO A 527 14.62 8.27 8.14
C PRO A 527 15.33 8.89 6.95
N ASP A 528 15.28 10.22 6.87
CA ASP A 528 16.16 11.00 6.02
C ASP A 528 17.63 10.86 6.47
N GLN A 529 18.56 11.12 5.54
CA GLN A 529 20.00 11.01 5.78
C GLN A 529 20.51 11.97 6.88
N ASP A 530 19.81 13.09 7.11
CA ASP A 530 20.15 14.01 8.19
C ASP A 530 19.85 13.46 9.59
N ILE A 531 18.97 12.47 9.68
CA ILE A 531 18.64 11.75 10.91
C ILE A 531 19.59 10.57 11.11
N VAL A 532 19.74 9.73 10.08
CA VAL A 532 20.67 8.59 10.04
C VAL A 532 21.15 8.37 8.61
N ASP A 533 22.44 8.63 8.37
CA ASP A 533 23.06 8.32 7.08
C ASP A 533 23.51 6.86 7.06
N PHE A 534 22.90 6.06 6.18
CA PHE A 534 23.26 4.66 6.00
C PHE A 534 23.23 4.25 4.50
N PRO A 535 24.11 3.32 4.09
CA PRO A 535 24.23 2.95 2.67
C PRO A 535 23.03 2.11 2.20
N ASN A 536 22.70 2.20 0.92
CA ASN A 536 21.66 1.37 0.30
C ASN A 536 21.95 -0.15 0.40
N THR A 537 23.20 -0.53 0.60
CA THR A 537 23.62 -1.91 0.86
C THR A 537 22.94 -2.51 2.10
N ALA A 538 22.50 -1.68 3.04
CA ALA A 538 21.75 -2.09 4.22
C ALA A 538 20.43 -2.83 3.87
N PHE A 539 19.79 -2.49 2.75
CA PHE A 539 18.58 -3.21 2.28
C PHE A 539 18.92 -4.58 1.68
N GLY A 540 20.16 -4.85 1.33
CA GLY A 540 20.62 -6.12 0.80
C GLY A 540 20.03 -6.46 -0.58
N ARG A 541 19.80 -7.77 -0.82
CA ARG A 541 19.42 -8.31 -2.15
C ARG A 541 18.03 -7.88 -2.60
N SER A 542 17.14 -7.54 -1.70
CA SER A 542 15.74 -7.24 -2.03
C SER A 542 15.33 -5.83 -1.57
N ALA A 543 16.12 -4.82 -1.94
CA ALA A 543 15.90 -3.42 -1.55
C ALA A 543 14.46 -2.91 -1.81
N GLN A 544 13.86 -3.34 -2.91
CA GLN A 544 12.48 -2.99 -3.27
C GLN A 544 11.41 -3.52 -2.29
N GLN A 545 11.75 -4.49 -1.43
CA GLN A 545 10.82 -5.00 -0.41
C GLN A 545 10.75 -4.10 0.84
N GLY A 546 11.63 -3.11 0.96
CA GLY A 546 11.77 -2.29 2.15
C GLY A 546 12.17 -3.09 3.41
N MET A 547 12.40 -2.39 4.51
CA MET A 547 12.64 -3.01 5.81
C MET A 547 11.31 -3.32 6.50
N LYS A 548 11.27 -4.45 7.23
CA LYS A 548 10.05 -4.93 7.91
C LYS A 548 10.33 -5.44 9.31
N GLU A 549 9.38 -5.22 10.20
CA GLU A 549 9.34 -5.76 11.56
C GLU A 549 8.19 -6.76 11.66
N ILE A 550 8.37 -7.86 12.44
CA ILE A 550 7.30 -8.80 12.74
C ILE A 550 6.63 -8.36 14.03
N LEU A 551 5.30 -8.26 14.02
CA LEU A 551 4.49 -7.83 15.16
C LEU A 551 4.06 -9.02 16.04
N GLY A 552 3.98 -10.21 15.47
CA GLY A 552 3.60 -11.41 16.17
C GLY A 552 2.98 -12.49 15.27
N TYR A 553 2.53 -13.56 15.92
CA TYR A 553 1.95 -14.75 15.31
C TYR A 553 0.63 -15.11 15.99
N ALA A 554 -0.30 -15.63 15.22
CA ALA A 554 -1.54 -16.23 15.72
C ALA A 554 -1.73 -17.62 15.10
N PRO A 555 -2.31 -18.59 15.80
CA PRO A 555 -2.72 -19.85 15.20
C PRO A 555 -3.88 -19.60 14.23
N ILE A 556 -3.90 -20.35 13.12
CA ILE A 556 -5.05 -20.43 12.21
C ILE A 556 -5.88 -21.62 12.69
N GLU A 557 -7.19 -21.42 12.87
CA GLU A 557 -8.11 -22.45 13.33
C GLU A 557 -8.34 -23.51 12.23
N PRO A 558 -8.85 -24.71 12.58
CA PRO A 558 -8.99 -25.80 11.62
C PRO A 558 -9.78 -25.46 10.35
N ASP A 559 -10.81 -24.62 10.44
CA ASP A 559 -11.60 -24.13 9.30
C ASP A 559 -10.90 -23.04 8.47
N GLY A 560 -9.67 -22.69 8.81
CA GLY A 560 -8.90 -21.65 8.18
C GLY A 560 -9.20 -20.25 8.72
N SER A 561 -10.08 -20.11 9.70
CA SER A 561 -10.37 -18.81 10.29
C SER A 561 -9.27 -18.35 11.26
N VAL A 562 -9.15 -17.04 11.43
CA VAL A 562 -8.25 -16.43 12.40
C VAL A 562 -8.84 -15.13 12.93
N MET A 563 -8.72 -14.91 14.22
CA MET A 563 -9.12 -13.67 14.87
C MET A 563 -8.03 -13.25 15.84
N VAL A 564 -7.44 -12.07 15.62
CA VAL A 564 -6.21 -11.67 16.34
C VAL A 564 -6.11 -10.17 16.53
N LYS A 565 -5.57 -9.71 17.66
CA LYS A 565 -5.20 -8.31 17.89
C LYS A 565 -4.04 -7.89 16.98
N VAL A 566 -4.13 -6.70 16.45
CA VAL A 566 -3.07 -6.05 15.66
C VAL A 566 -2.82 -4.65 16.24
N PRO A 567 -1.57 -4.20 16.38
CA PRO A 567 -1.30 -2.81 16.76
C PRO A 567 -2.01 -1.85 15.82
N ALA A 568 -2.72 -0.89 16.39
CA ALA A 568 -3.46 0.10 15.61
C ALA A 568 -2.56 1.25 15.14
N ASN A 569 -3.02 1.98 14.13
CA ASN A 569 -2.34 3.17 13.61
C ASN A 569 -0.95 2.89 13.01
N VAL A 570 -0.77 1.71 12.44
CA VAL A 570 0.45 1.30 11.72
C VAL A 570 0.11 0.72 10.36
N ALA A 571 1.04 0.86 9.41
CA ALA A 571 0.99 0.15 8.14
C ALA A 571 1.39 -1.32 8.37
N PHE A 572 0.46 -2.25 8.23
CA PHE A 572 0.72 -3.68 8.47
C PHE A 572 0.28 -4.55 7.30
N ALA A 573 0.83 -5.75 7.25
CA ALA A 573 0.48 -6.79 6.29
C ALA A 573 0.52 -8.17 6.96
N VAL A 574 -0.05 -9.18 6.32
CA VAL A 574 -0.13 -10.54 6.87
C VAL A 574 0.49 -11.58 5.94
N SER A 575 0.88 -12.71 6.52
CA SER A 575 1.39 -13.87 5.79
C SER A 575 0.84 -15.16 6.42
N VAL A 576 0.34 -16.07 5.59
CA VAL A 576 -0.08 -17.40 6.02
C VAL A 576 1.11 -18.35 6.00
N LEU A 577 1.30 -19.12 7.07
CA LEU A 577 2.43 -20.00 7.29
C LEU A 577 1.99 -21.45 7.46
N ASP A 578 2.88 -22.37 7.07
CA ASP A 578 2.77 -23.80 7.36
C ASP A 578 3.17 -24.16 8.81
N ALA A 579 3.27 -25.43 9.10
CA ALA A 579 3.65 -25.96 10.42
C ALA A 579 5.08 -25.61 10.83
N ASP A 580 5.99 -25.43 9.88
CA ASP A 580 7.39 -25.07 10.10
C ASP A 580 7.59 -23.54 10.21
N GLY A 581 6.51 -22.76 10.16
CA GLY A 581 6.56 -21.29 10.20
C GLY A 581 7.03 -20.65 8.90
N ARG A 582 7.00 -21.38 7.78
CA ARG A 582 7.38 -20.90 6.45
C ARG A 582 6.14 -20.35 5.71
N ARG A 583 6.31 -19.23 5.00
CA ARG A 583 5.24 -18.57 4.28
C ARG A 583 4.80 -19.38 3.06
N ILE A 584 3.51 -19.69 2.96
CA ILE A 584 2.89 -20.44 1.86
C ILE A 584 2.11 -19.55 0.87
N THR A 585 1.82 -18.32 1.22
CA THR A 585 1.14 -17.36 0.33
C THR A 585 2.14 -16.41 -0.32
N PRO A 586 1.80 -15.71 -1.41
CA PRO A 586 2.53 -14.53 -1.86
C PRO A 586 2.64 -13.50 -0.73
N ARG A 587 3.65 -12.59 -0.81
CA ARG A 587 3.70 -11.45 0.12
C ARG A 587 2.51 -10.53 -0.15
N HIS A 588 1.92 -10.03 0.90
CA HIS A 588 0.96 -8.95 0.79
C HIS A 588 1.72 -7.67 0.38
N GLN A 589 1.24 -7.00 -0.65
CA GLN A 589 1.95 -5.88 -1.29
C GLN A 589 1.26 -4.52 -1.13
N ASN A 590 0.20 -4.47 -0.33
CA ASN A 590 -0.52 -3.26 0.05
C ASN A 590 -0.55 -3.17 1.56
N TRP A 591 -0.42 -1.98 2.10
CA TRP A 591 -0.46 -1.79 3.54
C TRP A 591 -1.90 -1.63 4.03
N MET A 592 -2.28 -2.45 5.00
CA MET A 592 -3.53 -2.34 5.76
C MET A 592 -3.32 -1.46 6.99
N GLN A 593 -4.41 -0.96 7.55
CA GLN A 593 -4.43 -0.23 8.80
C GLN A 593 -5.65 -0.58 9.64
N LEU A 594 -5.58 -0.36 10.94
CA LEU A 594 -6.67 -0.46 11.89
C LEU A 594 -6.68 0.74 12.82
N ARG A 595 -7.87 1.21 13.18
CA ARG A 595 -8.05 2.15 14.30
C ARG A 595 -8.06 1.39 15.63
N PRO A 596 -7.67 2.06 16.75
CA PRO A 596 -7.83 1.48 18.07
C PRO A 596 -9.30 1.08 18.32
N GLY A 597 -9.53 -0.15 18.74
CA GLY A 597 -10.89 -0.68 19.00
C GLY A 597 -11.67 -1.15 17.78
N GLN A 598 -11.13 -1.01 16.57
CA GLN A 598 -11.77 -1.47 15.32
C GLN A 598 -11.70 -2.99 15.19
N LEU A 599 -12.80 -3.58 14.70
CA LEU A 599 -12.83 -4.93 14.13
C LEU A 599 -12.82 -4.82 12.60
N LEU A 600 -11.78 -5.36 11.95
CA LEU A 600 -11.70 -5.51 10.50
C LEU A 600 -11.99 -6.94 10.12
N GLU A 601 -13.01 -7.17 9.30
CA GLU A 601 -13.41 -8.50 8.83
C GLU A 601 -13.07 -8.68 7.35
N CYS A 602 -12.40 -9.79 7.03
CA CYS A 602 -12.07 -10.23 5.68
C CYS A 602 -12.73 -11.58 5.40
N ASN A 603 -13.31 -11.79 4.20
CA ASN A 603 -13.86 -13.08 3.81
C ASN A 603 -12.77 -14.16 3.71
N GLY A 604 -11.62 -13.80 3.15
CA GLY A 604 -10.50 -14.72 2.95
C GLY A 604 -9.31 -14.04 2.28
N CYS A 605 -8.53 -14.82 1.58
CA CYS A 605 -7.42 -14.36 0.76
C CYS A 605 -7.86 -14.01 -0.67
N HIS A 606 -6.99 -13.36 -1.42
CA HIS A 606 -7.19 -13.06 -2.84
C HIS A 606 -5.94 -13.39 -3.65
N ARG A 607 -6.09 -13.65 -4.95
CA ARG A 607 -4.98 -14.03 -5.83
C ARG A 607 -4.41 -12.78 -6.50
N ALA A 608 -3.23 -12.37 -6.12
CA ALA A 608 -2.56 -11.18 -6.66
C ALA A 608 -2.44 -11.14 -8.19
N GLN A 609 -2.58 -12.26 -8.89
CA GLN A 609 -2.37 -12.37 -10.34
C GLN A 609 -3.64 -12.78 -11.10
N SER A 610 -4.80 -12.83 -10.47
CA SER A 610 -6.04 -13.27 -11.13
C SER A 610 -6.66 -12.21 -12.03
N GLY A 611 -6.27 -10.93 -11.91
CA GLY A 611 -6.89 -9.80 -12.61
C GLY A 611 -8.31 -9.48 -12.14
N ILE A 612 -8.83 -10.26 -11.19
CA ILE A 612 -10.18 -10.16 -10.62
C ILE A 612 -10.16 -10.11 -9.09
N SER A 613 -9.00 -9.93 -8.50
CA SER A 613 -8.79 -10.10 -7.08
C SER A 613 -9.08 -8.82 -6.31
N HIS A 614 -9.87 -8.94 -5.26
CA HIS A 614 -10.10 -7.86 -4.32
C HIS A 614 -10.35 -8.37 -2.91
N GLY A 615 -9.79 -7.67 -1.91
CA GLY A 615 -10.09 -7.91 -0.50
C GLY A 615 -11.46 -7.37 -0.04
N ARG A 616 -12.26 -6.75 -0.93
CA ARG A 616 -13.55 -6.14 -0.61
C ARG A 616 -14.64 -7.18 -0.38
N GLY A 617 -15.49 -6.96 0.62
CA GLY A 617 -16.62 -7.83 0.92
C GLY A 617 -17.74 -7.83 -0.12
N ASP A 618 -17.76 -6.85 -1.04
CA ASP A 618 -18.69 -6.78 -2.16
C ASP A 618 -18.14 -7.40 -3.46
N ALA A 619 -16.88 -7.87 -3.47
CA ALA A 619 -16.28 -8.55 -4.61
C ALA A 619 -16.90 -9.94 -4.81
N PHE A 620 -16.84 -10.75 -3.77
CA PHE A 620 -17.36 -12.11 -3.76
C PHE A 620 -18.06 -12.39 -2.43
N GLY A 621 -19.05 -13.28 -2.43
CA GLY A 621 -19.56 -13.87 -1.20
C GLY A 621 -18.50 -14.79 -0.58
N THR A 622 -18.56 -15.00 0.74
CA THR A 622 -17.66 -15.97 1.39
C THR A 622 -17.91 -17.40 0.89
N ALA A 623 -16.82 -18.12 0.61
CA ALA A 623 -16.88 -19.56 0.31
C ALA A 623 -17.07 -20.42 1.58
N TRP A 624 -16.78 -19.87 2.76
CA TRP A 624 -16.97 -20.51 4.06
C TRP A 624 -18.14 -19.91 4.82
N ALA A 625 -19.24 -20.63 4.88
CA ALA A 625 -20.46 -20.17 5.53
C ALA A 625 -20.39 -20.18 7.07
N GLY A 626 -19.36 -20.81 7.66
CA GLY A 626 -19.26 -20.99 9.12
C GLY A 626 -20.19 -22.08 9.65
N ALA A 627 -20.44 -22.03 10.95
CA ALA A 627 -21.22 -23.04 11.67
C ALA A 627 -22.65 -23.16 11.16
N GLN A 628 -23.08 -24.39 10.95
CA GLN A 628 -24.43 -24.73 10.47
C GLN A 628 -25.52 -24.59 11.56
N THR A 629 -25.15 -24.74 12.82
CA THR A 629 -26.10 -24.85 13.95
C THR A 629 -25.57 -24.08 15.15
N ALA A 630 -26.39 -23.14 15.66
CA ALA A 630 -26.13 -22.45 16.92
C ALA A 630 -26.53 -23.33 18.13
N GLY A 631 -25.85 -23.12 19.27
CA GLY A 631 -26.08 -23.86 20.53
C GLY A 631 -25.53 -25.30 20.51
N SER A 632 -24.66 -25.62 19.58
CA SER A 632 -23.93 -26.89 19.51
C SER A 632 -22.45 -26.64 19.19
N GLU A 633 -21.62 -27.63 19.44
CA GLU A 633 -20.21 -27.63 19.05
C GLU A 633 -20.01 -27.86 17.55
N PHE A 634 -18.84 -27.54 17.00
CA PHE A 634 -18.43 -28.09 15.69
C PHE A 634 -18.28 -29.64 15.79
N PRO A 635 -18.42 -30.39 14.70
CA PRO A 635 -18.35 -31.85 14.74
C PRO A 635 -17.08 -32.36 15.43
N ASN A 636 -17.25 -33.25 16.42
CA ASN A 636 -16.18 -33.93 17.14
C ASN A 636 -15.18 -33.01 17.87
N THR A 637 -15.60 -31.76 18.13
CA THR A 637 -14.80 -30.77 18.88
C THR A 637 -15.19 -30.73 20.37
N ASP A 638 -14.37 -30.05 21.17
CA ASP A 638 -14.63 -29.86 22.61
C ASP A 638 -15.99 -29.20 22.84
N PRO A 639 -16.93 -29.86 23.54
CA PRO A 639 -18.28 -29.35 23.77
C PRO A 639 -18.32 -28.07 24.62
N ALA A 640 -17.22 -27.70 25.28
CA ALA A 640 -17.13 -26.41 25.98
C ALA A 640 -17.04 -25.23 25.01
N MET A 641 -16.57 -25.44 23.78
CA MET A 641 -16.47 -24.44 22.72
C MET A 641 -17.69 -24.54 21.79
N PHE A 642 -18.86 -24.15 22.26
CA PHE A 642 -20.06 -24.20 21.45
C PHE A 642 -20.31 -22.89 20.69
N VAL A 643 -20.93 -23.02 19.56
CA VAL A 643 -21.28 -21.94 18.61
C VAL A 643 -22.40 -21.08 19.19
N ASP A 644 -22.21 -19.76 19.21
CA ASP A 644 -23.26 -18.82 19.66
C ASP A 644 -24.30 -18.56 18.54
N ASN A 645 -23.83 -18.31 17.31
CA ASN A 645 -24.68 -18.02 16.17
C ASN A 645 -24.40 -18.94 14.97
N VAL A 646 -25.42 -19.16 14.15
CA VAL A 646 -25.25 -19.77 12.84
C VAL A 646 -24.38 -18.82 12.00
N GLY A 647 -23.37 -19.40 11.37
CA GLY A 647 -22.42 -18.65 10.54
C GLY A 647 -21.13 -18.23 11.27
N ASP A 648 -21.04 -18.43 12.59
CA ASP A 648 -19.80 -18.18 13.32
C ASP A 648 -18.68 -19.14 12.82
N THR A 649 -17.47 -18.60 12.69
CA THR A 649 -16.27 -19.35 12.40
C THR A 649 -15.70 -19.98 13.66
N MET A 650 -14.75 -20.90 13.52
CA MET A 650 -14.04 -21.47 14.70
C MET A 650 -13.26 -20.37 15.45
N ALA A 651 -12.69 -19.37 14.76
CA ALA A 651 -12.01 -18.26 15.41
C ALA A 651 -12.96 -17.39 16.24
N GLU A 652 -14.17 -17.08 15.74
CA GLU A 652 -15.20 -16.36 16.51
C GLU A 652 -15.65 -17.16 17.72
N THR A 653 -15.89 -18.46 17.55
CA THR A 653 -16.28 -19.37 18.64
C THR A 653 -15.17 -19.43 19.71
N ARG A 654 -13.92 -19.57 19.32
CA ARG A 654 -12.78 -19.57 20.25
C ARG A 654 -12.59 -18.23 20.93
N ALA A 655 -12.75 -17.12 20.21
CA ALA A 655 -12.70 -15.78 20.79
C ALA A 655 -13.79 -15.61 21.86
N LEU A 656 -15.03 -15.98 21.56
CA LEU A 656 -16.13 -15.91 22.52
C LEU A 656 -15.86 -16.77 23.77
N PHE A 657 -15.37 -18.00 23.59
CA PHE A 657 -15.02 -18.88 24.70
C PHE A 657 -13.92 -18.27 25.58
N SER A 658 -12.83 -17.79 24.99
CA SER A 658 -11.71 -17.23 25.75
C SER A 658 -12.08 -15.91 26.42
N CYS A 659 -12.86 -15.05 25.77
CA CYS A 659 -13.33 -13.79 26.37
C CYS A 659 -14.26 -14.01 27.56
N ASN A 660 -15.01 -15.10 27.57
CA ASN A 660 -15.84 -15.46 28.72
C ASN A 660 -15.05 -16.10 29.88
N ASN A 661 -13.93 -16.74 29.60
CA ASN A 661 -13.22 -17.58 30.58
C ASN A 661 -11.80 -17.13 30.90
N ASP A 662 -11.10 -16.42 29.98
CA ASP A 662 -9.66 -16.18 30.05
C ASP A 662 -9.25 -14.82 29.44
N ASN A 663 -9.95 -13.75 29.74
CA ASN A 663 -9.63 -12.38 29.30
C ASN A 663 -9.29 -12.24 27.80
N CYS A 664 -9.99 -12.96 26.94
CA CYS A 664 -9.76 -12.97 25.50
C CYS A 664 -8.36 -13.44 25.09
N SER A 665 -7.75 -14.35 25.79
CA SER A 665 -6.38 -14.82 25.54
C SER A 665 -6.16 -15.37 24.13
N SER A 666 -7.22 -15.89 23.47
CA SER A 666 -7.12 -16.37 22.07
C SER A 666 -6.93 -15.26 21.04
N LEU A 667 -7.25 -14.01 21.40
CA LEU A 667 -7.01 -12.86 20.53
C LEU A 667 -5.58 -12.32 20.64
N GLU A 668 -4.83 -12.70 21.69
CA GLU A 668 -3.47 -12.22 21.90
C GLU A 668 -2.50 -12.88 20.90
N PRO A 669 -1.81 -12.11 20.07
CA PRO A 669 -0.71 -12.70 19.29
C PRO A 669 0.46 -13.05 20.21
N SER A 670 1.36 -13.88 19.73
CA SER A 670 2.58 -14.26 20.41
C SER A 670 3.81 -13.86 19.60
N ILE A 671 4.92 -13.52 20.24
CA ILE A 671 6.22 -13.44 19.55
C ILE A 671 6.75 -14.84 19.19
N ASN A 672 6.26 -15.89 19.84
CA ASN A 672 6.58 -17.27 19.57
C ASN A 672 5.54 -17.89 18.64
N VAL A 673 5.94 -18.89 17.85
CA VAL A 673 5.00 -19.74 17.12
C VAL A 673 4.54 -20.83 18.07
N VAL A 674 3.27 -20.78 18.48
CA VAL A 674 2.68 -21.68 19.47
C VAL A 674 1.51 -22.42 18.85
N PHE A 675 1.54 -23.75 18.94
CA PHE A 675 0.43 -24.61 18.55
C PHE A 675 -0.04 -25.47 19.73
N ASP A 676 -1.35 -25.40 19.98
CA ASP A 676 -2.07 -26.25 20.92
C ASP A 676 -3.35 -26.76 20.28
N ASP A 677 -3.60 -28.06 20.34
CA ASP A 677 -4.87 -28.66 19.91
C ASP A 677 -5.96 -28.42 20.97
N VAL A 678 -6.63 -27.30 20.83
CA VAL A 678 -7.71 -26.90 21.73
C VAL A 678 -9.07 -27.46 21.29
N TRP A 679 -9.17 -27.95 20.03
CA TRP A 679 -10.44 -28.33 19.43
C TRP A 679 -10.80 -29.78 19.63
N THR A 680 -9.85 -30.72 19.60
CA THR A 680 -10.14 -32.16 19.59
C THR A 680 -10.81 -32.62 20.86
N ASP A 681 -12.05 -33.15 20.77
CA ASP A 681 -12.61 -34.06 21.77
C ASP A 681 -12.14 -35.47 21.47
N GLU A 682 -11.24 -36.03 22.32
CA GLU A 682 -10.64 -37.35 22.08
C GLU A 682 -11.67 -38.51 22.00
N ALA A 683 -12.77 -38.38 22.74
CA ALA A 683 -13.80 -39.39 22.78
C ALA A 683 -14.68 -39.33 21.51
N ALA A 684 -15.07 -38.14 21.10
CA ALA A 684 -15.90 -37.95 19.91
C ALA A 684 -15.10 -38.17 18.62
N ALA A 685 -13.86 -37.65 18.57
CA ALA A 685 -12.97 -37.80 17.43
C ALA A 685 -12.37 -39.19 17.28
N GLY A 686 -12.34 -39.99 18.38
CA GLY A 686 -11.75 -41.32 18.36
C GLY A 686 -10.23 -41.35 18.24
N ARG A 687 -9.55 -40.23 18.52
CA ARG A 687 -8.10 -40.04 18.48
C ARG A 687 -7.63 -39.10 19.60
N LEU A 688 -6.34 -39.18 19.91
CA LEU A 688 -5.72 -38.23 20.84
C LEU A 688 -5.59 -36.84 20.22
N LYS A 689 -5.47 -35.82 21.06
CA LYS A 689 -5.10 -34.46 20.67
C LYS A 689 -3.77 -34.48 19.91
N ASP A 690 -3.65 -33.56 18.92
CA ASP A 690 -2.38 -33.37 18.23
C ASP A 690 -1.34 -32.79 19.22
N PRO A 691 -0.04 -33.17 19.10
CA PRO A 691 1.00 -32.70 20.01
C PRO A 691 1.15 -31.19 19.96
N SER A 692 1.17 -30.55 21.13
CA SER A 692 1.52 -29.15 21.25
C SER A 692 3.00 -28.92 20.98
N PHE A 693 3.36 -27.81 20.38
CA PHE A 693 4.73 -27.37 20.20
C PHE A 693 4.88 -25.86 20.30
N THR A 694 6.10 -25.42 20.58
CA THR A 694 6.44 -23.99 20.61
C THR A 694 7.81 -23.81 19.99
N TYR A 695 7.90 -22.91 19.00
CA TYR A 695 9.18 -22.40 18.53
C TYR A 695 9.44 -21.05 19.21
N SER A 696 10.36 -21.06 20.15
CA SER A 696 10.65 -19.90 21.01
C SER A 696 12.03 -19.32 20.74
N TYR A 697 12.15 -18.01 20.78
CA TYR A 697 13.46 -17.34 20.74
C TYR A 697 14.30 -17.62 22.00
N LEU A 698 13.71 -18.10 23.08
CA LEU A 698 14.46 -18.57 24.27
C LEU A 698 15.27 -19.86 24.00
N ASP A 699 14.92 -20.59 22.93
CA ASP A 699 15.62 -21.80 22.51
C ASP A 699 16.82 -21.51 21.58
N LEU A 700 17.04 -20.25 21.21
CA LEU A 700 18.20 -19.84 20.44
C LEU A 700 19.45 -19.84 21.32
N THR A 701 20.55 -20.28 20.74
CA THR A 701 21.90 -20.18 21.38
C THR A 701 22.56 -18.82 21.08
N THR A 702 21.99 -18.05 20.16
CA THR A 702 22.42 -16.72 19.72
C THR A 702 21.47 -15.65 20.25
N ALA A 703 21.69 -14.39 19.88
CA ALA A 703 20.82 -13.29 20.30
C ALA A 703 19.39 -13.44 19.74
N ALA A 704 18.39 -13.16 20.56
CA ALA A 704 17.01 -13.06 20.10
C ALA A 704 16.81 -11.78 19.26
N PRO A 705 16.00 -11.83 18.17
CA PRO A 705 15.82 -10.71 17.25
C PRO A 705 14.82 -9.66 17.79
N LEU A 706 15.10 -9.10 18.94
CA LEU A 706 14.27 -8.13 19.62
C LEU A 706 15.05 -6.85 19.89
N SER A 707 14.48 -5.70 19.59
CA SER A 707 15.05 -4.41 19.98
C SER A 707 15.09 -4.29 21.52
N VAL A 708 15.90 -3.38 22.03
CA VAL A 708 15.97 -3.08 23.47
C VAL A 708 14.58 -2.69 24.01
N ALA A 709 13.80 -1.92 23.23
CA ALA A 709 12.46 -1.50 23.61
C ALA A 709 11.45 -2.67 23.69
N SER A 710 11.69 -3.76 22.94
CA SER A 710 10.82 -4.94 22.87
C SER A 710 11.33 -6.15 23.64
N ALA A 711 12.51 -6.07 24.29
CA ALA A 711 13.14 -7.19 24.98
C ALA A 711 12.26 -7.81 26.06
N PHE A 712 11.36 -7.04 26.69
CA PHE A 712 10.41 -7.53 27.68
C PHE A 712 9.43 -8.57 27.11
N CYS A 713 9.14 -8.53 25.81
CA CYS A 713 8.21 -9.45 25.15
C CYS A 713 8.70 -10.92 25.18
N LEU A 714 9.99 -11.18 25.43
CA LEU A 714 10.50 -12.53 25.60
C LEU A 714 9.89 -13.26 26.82
N THR A 715 9.53 -12.53 27.87
CA THR A 715 9.12 -13.09 29.14
C THR A 715 7.79 -12.55 29.67
N GLN A 716 7.21 -11.55 29.01
CA GLN A 716 5.94 -10.93 29.34
C GLN A 716 4.91 -11.21 28.26
N PRO A 717 3.61 -11.11 28.57
CA PRO A 717 2.56 -11.16 27.56
C PRO A 717 2.81 -10.17 26.41
N TRP A 718 2.29 -10.48 25.26
CA TRP A 718 2.35 -9.60 24.08
C TRP A 718 1.67 -8.25 24.37
N THR A 719 2.19 -7.21 23.78
CA THR A 719 1.57 -5.87 23.73
C THR A 719 1.75 -5.27 22.34
N SER A 720 0.99 -4.23 22.01
CA SER A 720 1.11 -3.48 20.75
C SER A 720 2.50 -2.89 20.49
N ARG A 721 3.43 -2.96 21.47
CA ARG A 721 4.83 -2.47 21.37
C ARG A 721 5.84 -3.57 21.04
N CYS A 722 5.44 -4.85 20.98
CA CYS A 722 6.35 -5.95 20.64
C CYS A 722 6.79 -5.86 19.18
N ARG A 723 8.10 -5.93 18.94
CA ARG A 723 8.74 -5.86 17.60
C ARG A 723 9.83 -6.89 17.49
N ILE A 724 9.79 -7.71 16.45
CA ILE A 724 10.83 -8.68 16.10
C ILE A 724 11.55 -8.10 14.89
N VAL A 725 12.87 -7.88 15.01
CA VAL A 725 13.72 -7.26 14.01
C VAL A 725 14.86 -8.19 13.66
N VAL A 726 14.82 -8.82 12.50
CA VAL A 726 15.81 -9.82 12.11
C VAL A 726 16.86 -9.18 11.18
N ASN A 727 18.05 -8.89 11.72
CA ASN A 727 19.19 -8.38 10.96
C ASN A 727 20.15 -9.53 10.66
N TYR A 728 20.64 -9.62 9.41
CA TYR A 728 21.55 -10.71 9.02
C TYR A 728 22.82 -10.78 9.88
N PRO A 729 23.61 -9.70 10.04
CA PRO A 729 24.89 -9.79 10.76
C PRO A 729 24.72 -10.05 12.28
N MET A 730 23.57 -9.68 12.84
CA MET A 730 23.32 -9.79 14.28
C MET A 730 22.62 -11.08 14.70
N HIS A 731 21.78 -11.64 13.83
CA HIS A 731 20.88 -12.75 14.21
C HIS A 731 21.06 -14.00 13.34
N ILE A 732 21.38 -13.85 12.04
CA ILE A 732 21.50 -14.98 11.11
C ILE A 732 22.95 -15.45 11.02
N HIS A 733 23.90 -14.55 10.74
CA HIS A 733 25.30 -14.92 10.62
C HIS A 733 25.84 -15.65 11.88
N PRO A 734 25.54 -15.23 13.12
CA PRO A 734 25.99 -15.92 14.32
C PRO A 734 25.55 -17.40 14.43
N LEU A 735 24.50 -17.82 13.71
CA LEU A 735 24.09 -19.22 13.66
C LEU A 735 25.16 -20.12 13.02
N TRP A 736 25.94 -19.58 12.06
CA TRP A 736 27.01 -20.33 11.41
C TRP A 736 28.23 -20.50 12.30
N GLU A 737 28.46 -19.56 13.19
CA GLU A 737 29.58 -19.56 14.15
C GLU A 737 29.23 -20.24 15.49
N ALA A 738 27.94 -20.40 15.78
CA ALA A 738 27.47 -20.92 17.05
C ALA A 738 28.05 -22.29 17.34
N THR A 739 28.70 -22.42 18.49
CA THR A 739 29.28 -23.68 18.93
C THR A 739 28.19 -24.61 19.48
N ARG A 740 28.02 -25.76 18.84
CA ARG A 740 27.05 -26.78 19.21
C ARG A 740 27.63 -28.18 19.13
N GLN A 741 27.16 -29.09 19.96
CA GLN A 741 27.53 -30.48 19.82
C GLN A 741 26.69 -31.13 18.72
N ILE A 742 27.29 -31.34 17.55
CA ILE A 742 26.61 -31.93 16.39
C ILE A 742 26.78 -33.46 16.52
N LEU A 743 25.66 -34.15 16.75
CA LEU A 743 25.60 -35.60 16.90
C LEU A 743 24.94 -36.22 15.66
N ASP A 744 25.47 -37.36 15.24
CA ASP A 744 24.81 -38.20 14.24
C ASP A 744 23.48 -38.73 14.84
N PRO A 745 22.33 -38.41 14.19
CA PRO A 745 21.01 -38.79 14.70
C PRO A 745 20.82 -40.33 14.86
N ALA A 746 21.52 -41.11 14.04
CA ALA A 746 21.40 -42.57 14.05
C ALA A 746 22.26 -43.24 15.12
N THR A 747 23.42 -42.67 15.42
CA THR A 747 24.40 -43.28 16.30
C THR A 747 24.56 -42.57 17.64
N GLY A 748 24.12 -41.28 17.73
CA GLY A 748 24.32 -40.44 18.90
C GLY A 748 25.78 -40.06 19.17
N LEU A 749 26.69 -40.32 18.23
CA LEU A 749 28.10 -39.96 18.32
C LEU A 749 28.38 -38.62 17.69
N PRO A 750 29.44 -37.86 18.14
CA PRO A 750 29.85 -36.63 17.49
C PRO A 750 30.21 -36.86 16.02
N ILE A 751 29.67 -36.03 15.14
CA ILE A 751 30.10 -35.98 13.74
C ILE A 751 31.50 -35.35 13.73
N LEU A 752 32.41 -35.94 12.93
CA LEU A 752 33.77 -35.47 12.83
C LEU A 752 33.95 -34.60 11.57
N ASP A 753 34.74 -33.54 11.70
CA ASP A 753 35.19 -32.74 10.58
C ASP A 753 36.17 -33.51 9.67
N ALA A 754 36.62 -32.91 8.58
CA ALA A 754 37.61 -33.51 7.66
C ALA A 754 38.96 -33.86 8.32
N ASN A 755 39.23 -33.35 9.53
CA ASN A 755 40.46 -33.63 10.31
C ASN A 755 40.23 -34.69 11.42
N GLY A 756 39.01 -35.25 11.52
CA GLY A 756 38.64 -36.23 12.54
C GLY A 756 38.38 -35.63 13.91
N LEU A 757 38.15 -34.32 14.03
CA LEU A 757 37.74 -33.64 15.26
C LEU A 757 36.22 -33.49 15.31
N PRO A 758 35.62 -33.50 16.50
CA PRO A 758 34.19 -33.24 16.65
C PRO A 758 33.83 -31.90 16.02
N MET A 759 32.84 -31.93 15.09
CA MET A 759 32.33 -30.73 14.43
C MET A 759 31.53 -29.90 15.44
N THR A 760 31.88 -28.64 15.59
CA THR A 760 31.30 -27.75 16.59
C THR A 760 30.54 -26.56 16.03
N ASN A 761 30.71 -26.27 14.74
CA ASN A 761 30.00 -25.19 14.02
C ASN A 761 30.04 -25.42 12.50
N CYS A 762 29.32 -24.61 11.73
CA CYS A 762 29.26 -24.73 10.27
C CYS A 762 30.61 -24.38 9.60
N LEU A 763 31.40 -23.50 10.21
CA LEU A 763 32.70 -23.07 9.67
C LEU A 763 33.70 -24.22 9.60
N GLY A 764 33.51 -25.30 10.37
CA GLY A 764 34.35 -26.51 10.29
C GLY A 764 34.48 -27.07 8.87
N CYS A 765 33.43 -26.90 8.02
CA CYS A 765 33.43 -27.31 6.60
C CYS A 765 33.30 -26.16 5.61
N HIS A 766 32.60 -25.09 5.99
CA HIS A 766 32.24 -23.96 5.11
C HIS A 766 33.22 -22.76 5.26
N THR A 767 34.51 -23.03 5.11
CA THR A 767 35.60 -22.04 5.15
C THR A 767 36.67 -22.38 4.11
N PRO A 768 37.35 -21.38 3.51
CA PRO A 768 38.35 -21.57 2.48
C PRO A 768 39.71 -22.10 3.01
N LEU A 769 39.83 -22.31 4.32
CA LEU A 769 41.02 -22.85 4.95
C LEU A 769 40.66 -24.11 5.77
N ASP A 770 41.56 -25.09 5.74
CA ASP A 770 41.46 -26.24 6.65
C ASP A 770 41.98 -25.89 8.05
N ALA A 771 41.86 -26.83 9.00
CA ALA A 771 42.34 -26.63 10.37
C ALA A 771 43.86 -26.40 10.49
N ALA A 772 44.64 -26.75 9.47
CA ALA A 772 46.08 -26.49 9.41
C ALA A 772 46.39 -25.13 8.70
N GLY A 773 45.41 -24.43 8.24
CA GLY A 773 45.54 -23.17 7.51
C GLY A 773 45.89 -23.33 6.00
N ALA A 774 45.74 -24.54 5.44
CA ALA A 774 45.94 -24.76 4.00
C ALA A 774 44.65 -24.44 3.22
N PRO A 775 44.77 -23.87 2.00
CA PRO A 775 43.62 -23.58 1.15
C PRO A 775 42.80 -24.83 0.80
N ARG A 776 41.49 -24.73 0.90
CA ARG A 776 40.54 -25.75 0.45
C ARG A 776 39.29 -25.07 -0.14
N VAL A 777 38.66 -25.69 -1.08
CA VAL A 777 37.34 -25.25 -1.52
C VAL A 777 36.31 -25.49 -0.38
N PRO A 778 35.51 -24.46 -0.01
CA PRO A 778 34.46 -24.65 0.99
C PRO A 778 33.47 -25.75 0.61
N ALA A 779 32.99 -26.51 1.60
CA ALA A 779 32.01 -27.56 1.33
C ALA A 779 30.78 -27.01 0.60
N GLY A 780 30.32 -27.71 -0.44
CA GLY A 780 29.18 -27.28 -1.27
C GLY A 780 29.41 -25.97 -2.02
N GLN A 781 30.67 -25.51 -2.20
CA GLN A 781 30.99 -24.21 -2.82
C GLN A 781 30.41 -23.02 -2.00
N LEU A 782 30.21 -23.18 -0.69
CA LEU A 782 29.52 -22.21 0.15
C LEU A 782 30.45 -21.77 1.30
N GLU A 783 30.95 -20.55 1.25
CA GLU A 783 31.72 -19.93 2.32
C GLU A 783 30.81 -19.21 3.32
N LEU A 784 30.85 -19.59 4.60
CA LEU A 784 30.00 -19.00 5.65
C LEU A 784 30.78 -18.11 6.64
N THR A 785 31.95 -17.60 6.24
CA THR A 785 32.75 -16.74 7.13
C THR A 785 32.16 -15.35 7.32
N GLY A 786 32.48 -14.73 8.45
CA GLY A 786 32.07 -13.36 8.81
C GLY A 786 33.02 -12.28 8.29
N LEU A 787 33.81 -12.56 7.26
CA LEU A 787 34.69 -11.56 6.64
C LEU A 787 33.88 -10.65 5.68
N PRO A 788 34.32 -9.40 5.47
CA PRO A 788 33.76 -8.55 4.42
C PRO A 788 33.90 -9.19 3.04
N SER A 789 32.83 -9.10 2.23
CA SER A 789 32.86 -9.63 0.87
C SER A 789 33.80 -8.80 -0.03
N PRO A 790 34.56 -9.43 -0.92
CA PRO A 790 35.36 -8.70 -1.91
C PRO A 790 34.50 -7.97 -2.95
N ASP A 791 33.27 -8.41 -3.20
CA ASP A 791 32.35 -7.80 -4.16
C ASP A 791 31.58 -6.60 -3.57
N GLU A 792 31.33 -6.65 -2.26
CA GLU A 792 30.61 -5.60 -1.53
C GLU A 792 31.08 -5.59 -0.07
N ALA A 793 31.91 -4.62 0.26
CA ALA A 793 32.59 -4.56 1.56
C ALA A 793 31.64 -4.38 2.76
N ASP A 794 30.45 -3.83 2.52
CA ASP A 794 29.42 -3.64 3.54
C ASP A 794 28.68 -4.95 3.89
N HIS A 795 28.83 -5.98 3.05
CA HIS A 795 28.23 -7.30 3.28
C HIS A 795 29.27 -8.33 3.77
N LEU A 796 28.84 -9.23 4.62
CA LEU A 796 29.61 -10.42 4.94
C LEU A 796 29.63 -11.39 3.74
N ILE A 797 30.73 -12.14 3.56
CA ILE A 797 30.86 -13.19 2.54
C ILE A 797 29.68 -14.15 2.65
N SER A 798 29.37 -14.64 3.84
CA SER A 798 28.27 -15.59 4.08
C SER A 798 26.91 -15.11 3.61
N TYR A 799 26.62 -13.79 3.66
CA TYR A 799 25.37 -13.23 3.14
C TYR A 799 25.30 -13.34 1.61
N ARG A 800 26.39 -13.02 0.95
CA ARG A 800 26.45 -13.03 -0.51
C ARG A 800 26.41 -14.45 -1.06
N GLU A 801 27.18 -15.36 -0.48
CA GLU A 801 27.20 -16.79 -0.82
C GLU A 801 25.81 -17.46 -0.72
N LEU A 802 25.02 -17.06 0.28
CA LEU A 802 23.67 -17.61 0.48
C LEU A 802 22.65 -17.07 -0.53
N LEU A 803 22.80 -15.84 -1.03
CA LEU A 803 21.75 -15.12 -1.77
C LEU A 803 22.15 -14.63 -3.18
N PHE A 804 23.44 -14.65 -3.54
CA PHE A 804 23.90 -14.18 -4.84
C PHE A 804 24.57 -15.32 -5.60
N PRO A 805 24.51 -15.32 -6.92
CA PRO A 805 25.31 -16.26 -7.73
C PRO A 805 26.80 -16.00 -7.52
N ASP A 806 27.60 -17.07 -7.49
CA ASP A 806 29.06 -17.02 -7.43
C ASP A 806 29.68 -17.95 -8.49
N ASN A 807 31.01 -17.96 -8.58
CA ASN A 807 31.77 -18.81 -9.48
C ASN A 807 32.16 -20.13 -8.79
N GLU A 808 32.05 -21.25 -9.49
CA GLU A 808 32.53 -22.53 -8.99
C GLU A 808 34.06 -22.45 -8.77
N GLN A 809 34.53 -22.85 -7.59
CA GLN A 809 35.89 -22.78 -7.15
C GLN A 809 36.59 -24.13 -7.29
N VAL A 810 37.87 -24.12 -7.62
CA VAL A 810 38.74 -25.28 -7.65
C VAL A 810 40.05 -24.97 -6.96
N LEU A 811 40.65 -25.95 -6.32
CA LEU A 811 41.98 -25.83 -5.75
C LEU A 811 43.03 -26.12 -6.86
N ASP A 812 43.80 -25.12 -7.25
CA ASP A 812 44.98 -25.35 -8.10
C ASP A 812 46.13 -25.93 -7.24
N ILE A 813 46.37 -27.21 -7.42
CA ILE A 813 47.39 -27.96 -6.67
C ILE A 813 48.80 -27.41 -6.96
N ALA A 814 49.04 -26.83 -8.16
CA ALA A 814 50.40 -26.35 -8.54
C ALA A 814 50.77 -25.05 -7.82
N THR A 815 49.80 -24.16 -7.60
CA THR A 815 50.00 -22.88 -6.92
C THR A 815 49.53 -22.91 -5.47
N ASN A 816 48.79 -23.95 -5.08
CA ASN A 816 48.13 -24.08 -3.78
C ASN A 816 47.20 -22.88 -3.48
N THR A 817 46.42 -22.48 -4.48
CA THR A 817 45.44 -21.37 -4.37
C THR A 817 44.08 -21.80 -4.88
N ILE A 818 43.02 -21.22 -4.30
CA ILE A 818 41.65 -21.38 -4.80
C ILE A 818 41.52 -20.45 -6.03
N GLN A 819 40.96 -20.97 -7.12
CA GLN A 819 40.70 -20.25 -8.36
C GLN A 819 39.31 -20.60 -8.90
N ASP A 820 38.72 -19.67 -9.68
CA ASP A 820 37.45 -19.93 -10.36
C ASP A 820 37.64 -21.01 -11.43
N LEU A 821 36.71 -21.97 -11.48
CA LEU A 821 36.69 -22.99 -12.51
C LEU A 821 36.35 -22.36 -13.85
N GLN A 822 37.29 -22.49 -14.79
CA GLN A 822 37.11 -22.06 -16.17
C GLN A 822 36.92 -23.26 -17.09
N VAL A 823 35.89 -23.20 -17.91
CA VAL A 823 35.57 -24.22 -18.91
C VAL A 823 35.57 -23.62 -20.32
N ASP A 824 35.89 -24.43 -21.32
CA ASP A 824 35.81 -24.01 -22.71
C ASP A 824 34.34 -23.78 -23.10
N SER A 825 33.99 -22.57 -23.52
CA SER A 825 32.64 -22.20 -23.97
C SER A 825 32.21 -22.85 -25.31
N GLY A 826 33.13 -23.55 -25.97
CA GLY A 826 32.93 -24.06 -27.34
C GLY A 826 33.03 -22.97 -28.41
N GLN A 827 33.39 -21.76 -28.06
CA GLN A 827 33.64 -20.62 -28.95
C GLN A 827 35.12 -20.30 -29.00
N VAL A 828 35.55 -19.65 -30.06
CA VAL A 828 36.96 -19.21 -30.21
C VAL A 828 37.00 -17.69 -30.43
N ASP A 829 38.09 -17.08 -29.94
CA ASP A 829 38.38 -15.66 -30.19
C ASP A 829 38.77 -15.42 -31.66
N ALA A 830 39.02 -14.15 -32.03
CA ALA A 830 39.45 -13.77 -33.38
C ALA A 830 40.81 -14.39 -33.80
N ASN A 831 41.55 -14.95 -32.87
CA ASN A 831 42.84 -15.61 -33.10
C ASN A 831 42.71 -17.14 -33.12
N GLY A 832 41.50 -17.68 -32.89
CA GLY A 832 41.25 -19.13 -32.88
C GLY A 832 41.52 -19.80 -31.52
N ASN A 833 41.74 -19.05 -30.45
CA ASN A 833 41.88 -19.60 -29.09
C ASN A 833 40.52 -19.85 -28.45
N PRO A 834 40.34 -20.93 -27.66
CA PRO A 834 39.13 -21.16 -26.90
C PRO A 834 38.78 -19.99 -25.99
N ILE A 835 37.52 -19.56 -26.00
CA ILE A 835 37.02 -18.60 -25.04
C ILE A 835 36.61 -19.39 -23.79
N LEU A 836 37.32 -19.12 -22.69
CA LEU A 836 37.00 -19.71 -21.39
C LEU A 836 35.95 -18.88 -20.70
N VAL A 837 35.02 -19.55 -20.03
CA VAL A 837 33.96 -18.95 -19.22
C VAL A 837 33.98 -19.57 -17.82
N THR A 838 33.64 -18.80 -16.80
CA THR A 838 33.47 -19.29 -15.44
C THR A 838 32.18 -20.09 -15.33
N VAL A 839 32.18 -21.11 -14.49
CA VAL A 839 30.95 -21.88 -14.14
C VAL A 839 30.26 -21.18 -13.00
N THR A 840 28.97 -20.88 -13.15
CA THR A 840 28.19 -20.18 -12.12
C THR A 840 27.57 -21.19 -11.15
N VAL A 841 27.70 -20.92 -9.85
CA VAL A 841 27.00 -21.59 -8.75
C VAL A 841 25.79 -20.74 -8.36
N ASN A 842 24.61 -21.35 -8.33
CA ASN A 842 23.40 -20.65 -7.89
C ASN A 842 23.33 -20.61 -6.36
N PRO A 843 22.78 -19.54 -5.76
CA PRO A 843 22.63 -19.45 -4.31
C PRO A 843 21.67 -20.53 -3.79
N THR A 844 21.89 -20.98 -2.56
CA THR A 844 21.06 -21.99 -1.88
C THR A 844 19.76 -21.40 -1.31
N MET A 845 19.73 -20.10 -1.07
CA MET A 845 18.58 -19.37 -0.55
C MET A 845 18.00 -18.41 -1.59
N ASN A 846 16.74 -18.06 -1.41
CA ASN A 846 16.01 -17.18 -2.32
C ASN A 846 15.26 -16.09 -1.52
N VAL A 847 15.43 -14.83 -1.92
CA VAL A 847 14.74 -13.68 -1.30
C VAL A 847 13.22 -13.73 -1.48
N ALA A 848 12.69 -14.60 -2.34
CA ALA A 848 11.25 -14.82 -2.45
C ALA A 848 10.64 -15.43 -1.19
N GLY A 849 11.45 -16.11 -0.35
CA GLY A 849 11.04 -16.64 0.95
C GLY A 849 11.55 -18.05 1.24
N ALA A 850 11.20 -18.55 2.42
CA ALA A 850 11.66 -19.84 2.90
C ALA A 850 11.21 -21.02 1.99
N ASN A 851 9.96 -21.04 1.55
CA ASN A 851 9.45 -22.08 0.66
C ASN A 851 10.04 -22.06 -0.75
N PHE A 852 10.72 -20.99 -1.14
CA PHE A 852 11.51 -20.90 -2.37
C PHE A 852 12.99 -21.23 -2.15
N SER A 853 13.39 -21.55 -0.92
CA SER A 853 14.74 -21.85 -0.48
C SER A 853 14.92 -23.35 -0.13
N ASN A 854 14.24 -24.24 -0.86
CA ASN A 854 14.34 -25.68 -0.66
C ASN A 854 15.76 -26.23 -0.83
N GLY A 855 16.60 -25.57 -1.66
CA GLY A 855 18.01 -25.91 -1.76
C GLY A 855 18.76 -25.83 -0.44
N PHE A 856 18.32 -24.97 0.48
CA PHE A 856 18.87 -24.87 1.81
C PHE A 856 18.13 -25.79 2.81
N PHE A 857 16.80 -25.66 2.96
CA PHE A 857 16.06 -26.33 4.02
C PHE A 857 16.04 -27.85 3.89
N SER A 858 16.07 -28.40 2.66
CA SER A 858 16.10 -29.85 2.44
C SER A 858 17.30 -30.56 3.10
N HIS A 859 18.39 -29.84 3.30
CA HIS A 859 19.56 -30.39 4.00
C HIS A 859 19.31 -30.64 5.50
N PHE A 860 18.31 -29.98 6.10
CA PHE A 860 18.00 -30.03 7.53
C PHE A 860 16.69 -30.74 7.87
N ASP A 861 15.89 -31.12 6.86
CA ASP A 861 14.56 -31.71 7.04
C ASP A 861 14.51 -33.23 6.75
N GLY A 862 15.60 -33.93 6.90
CA GLY A 862 15.66 -35.40 6.86
C GLY A 862 15.67 -36.03 5.48
N GLY A 863 15.86 -35.24 4.41
CA GLY A 863 15.73 -35.70 3.03
C GLY A 863 17.00 -35.86 2.22
N ASP A 864 18.16 -35.42 2.72
CA ASP A 864 19.37 -35.34 1.91
C ASP A 864 20.54 -36.14 2.47
N SER A 865 21.31 -36.77 1.60
CA SER A 865 22.62 -37.33 1.93
C SER A 865 23.70 -36.30 1.60
N HIS A 866 24.40 -35.84 2.61
CA HIS A 866 25.61 -35.04 2.45
C HIS A 866 26.61 -35.73 1.49
N PHE A 867 27.50 -34.94 0.85
CA PHE A 867 28.56 -35.43 -0.05
C PHE A 867 29.37 -36.62 0.51
N ASP A 868 29.54 -36.71 1.84
CA ASP A 868 30.20 -37.81 2.56
C ASP A 868 29.24 -38.86 3.12
N GLY A 869 27.96 -38.87 2.71
CA GLY A 869 26.95 -39.80 3.22
C GLY A 869 26.33 -39.42 4.58
N GLY A 870 26.63 -38.23 5.11
CA GLY A 870 25.98 -37.60 6.27
C GLY A 870 24.77 -36.73 5.88
N SER A 871 23.97 -36.36 6.87
CA SER A 871 22.87 -35.39 6.77
C SER A 871 23.15 -34.20 7.65
N HIS A 872 22.62 -33.04 7.32
CA HIS A 872 22.61 -31.87 8.22
C HIS A 872 21.47 -31.92 9.25
N ASP A 873 20.72 -33.03 9.31
CA ASP A 873 19.66 -33.23 10.30
C ASP A 873 20.14 -32.98 11.72
N GLY A 874 19.41 -32.14 12.44
CA GLY A 874 19.72 -31.77 13.81
C GLY A 874 20.87 -30.78 14.00
N TYR A 875 21.48 -30.26 12.90
CA TYR A 875 22.49 -29.20 12.99
C TYR A 875 21.89 -27.85 13.37
N LEU A 876 20.68 -27.56 12.93
CA LEU A 876 19.91 -26.41 13.35
C LEU A 876 18.70 -26.87 14.17
N SER A 877 18.44 -26.18 15.27
CA SER A 877 17.20 -26.36 16.04
C SER A 877 16.00 -25.83 15.25
N ASP A 878 14.78 -26.21 15.64
CA ASP A 878 13.57 -25.71 15.03
C ASP A 878 13.43 -24.20 15.20
N ALA A 879 13.88 -23.63 16.33
CA ALA A 879 13.92 -22.18 16.54
C ALA A 879 14.92 -21.48 15.59
N GLU A 880 16.08 -22.08 15.32
CA GLU A 880 17.06 -21.53 14.37
C GLU A 880 16.56 -21.62 12.92
N LYS A 881 15.94 -22.76 12.53
CA LYS A 881 15.28 -22.92 11.20
C LYS A 881 14.17 -21.89 11.02
N ARG A 882 13.35 -21.69 12.04
CA ARG A 882 12.31 -20.67 12.05
C ARG A 882 12.89 -19.26 11.84
N LEU A 883 13.92 -18.88 12.59
CA LEU A 883 14.56 -17.56 12.49
C LEU A 883 15.10 -17.29 11.07
N ILE A 884 15.69 -18.29 10.43
CA ILE A 884 16.12 -18.20 9.03
C ILE A 884 14.92 -18.04 8.10
N ALA A 885 13.84 -18.79 8.31
CA ALA A 885 12.64 -18.69 7.53
C ALA A 885 11.97 -17.31 7.66
N GLU A 886 11.90 -16.76 8.86
CA GLU A 886 11.42 -15.41 9.13
C GLU A 886 12.18 -14.36 8.35
N TRP A 887 13.52 -14.40 8.42
CA TRP A 887 14.39 -13.49 7.72
C TRP A 887 14.18 -13.55 6.19
N LEU A 888 14.11 -14.75 5.60
CA LEU A 888 13.85 -14.94 4.18
C LEU A 888 12.46 -14.46 3.78
N ASP A 889 11.44 -14.73 4.59
CA ASP A 889 10.05 -14.40 4.30
C ASP A 889 9.77 -12.90 4.34
N VAL A 890 10.45 -12.14 5.22
CA VAL A 890 10.31 -10.68 5.26
C VAL A 890 11.11 -9.97 4.18
N GLY A 891 12.01 -10.69 3.48
CA GLY A 891 12.73 -10.16 2.31
C GLY A 891 14.23 -10.39 2.33
N ALA A 892 14.79 -11.03 3.34
CA ALA A 892 16.22 -11.29 3.47
C ALA A 892 17.08 -10.00 3.41
N GLN A 893 16.58 -8.88 3.93
CA GLN A 893 17.35 -7.65 4.06
C GLN A 893 18.60 -7.89 4.90
N TYR A 894 19.65 -7.10 4.64
CA TYR A 894 20.85 -7.16 5.46
C TYR A 894 20.60 -6.57 6.84
N TYR A 895 19.88 -5.44 6.90
CA TYR A 895 19.28 -4.87 8.11
C TYR A 895 17.77 -4.64 7.90
N ASN A 896 16.99 -4.80 8.96
CA ASN A 896 15.57 -4.46 9.01
C ASN A 896 15.27 -3.27 9.95
N ASN A 897 16.31 -2.56 10.38
CA ASN A 897 16.20 -1.34 11.17
C ASN A 897 17.34 -0.39 10.78
N PRO A 898 17.06 0.82 10.29
CA PRO A 898 18.08 1.79 9.90
C PRO A 898 19.05 2.15 11.02
N PHE A 899 18.58 2.15 12.27
CA PHE A 899 19.38 2.51 13.45
C PHE A 899 20.31 1.40 13.93
N ASP A 900 20.20 0.19 13.39
CA ASP A 900 21.11 -0.92 13.67
C ASP A 900 22.30 -0.96 12.69
N VAL A 901 22.25 -0.15 11.62
CA VAL A 901 23.33 -0.03 10.64
C VAL A 901 24.53 0.69 11.29
N PRO A 902 25.74 0.14 11.22
CA PRO A 902 26.92 0.82 11.74
C PRO A 902 27.09 2.21 11.10
N GLN A 903 27.24 3.22 11.93
CA GLN A 903 27.54 4.58 11.49
C GLN A 903 29.04 4.70 11.20
N ASN A 904 29.42 5.32 10.07
CA ASN A 904 30.81 5.53 9.66
C ASN A 904 31.52 6.62 10.49
#